data_eeb685004f57c35b2a76db5bce4eef53
#
_entry.id   eeb685004f57c35b2a76db5bce4eef53
#
_cell.length_a   1.000
_cell.length_b   1.000
_cell.length_c   1.000
_cell.angle_alpha   90.00
_cell.angle_beta   90.00
_cell.angle_gamma   90.00
#
_symmetry.space_group_name_H-M   'P 1'
#
loop_
_entity.id
_entity.type
_entity.pdbx_description
1 polymer ?
#
loop_
_entity_poly.entity_id
_entity_poly.type
_entity_poly.pdbx_seq_one_letter_code
_entity_poly.pdbx_strand_id
1 'polypeptide(L)'
;MVLCRTSRSGYEPLGNDNEEYVVYKFLTKVTLCCLGFALCMIVMLYVSECYRTFDEDDPNAFYTFKLAAPKNKKKPQKMVETVEEQKCTPMEDEEKFDCLPQGQIDEASCRARGCCWQSASPGVPWCFYPKSYGGYKYFNVTQSKNGVRAFMTRTFPSSYPNDVKMLRVDAQYQSSERIHVRISDPVNQRFEPPYPEVPLGPDDPPREPAYRFLIDINRTGFKIIRKNGDLLFDAIDKGGFIFADQFLQISATFNGKVYGIGEHQSNFQLSTNWTTFTLFNHDSIPLDNANLYGSHPFYLVLENTGKCHGVFFLNSNAMDIILQPLPAVTFRSIGGIFDFYFFTGPTPGDVIRQYTELIGRPFLPPYWSLGFHLSRLGYGSTEKIREVWKRMRSAEIPFDTQWNDIDYMANNNDFTIDEKKYSDLSGFVKEVHDAGMHYIPILDPGIGGCEPNGTYPPYDDGIALDIFVKADKDNVFVGKVWNRNCTVFPDFTNPKTSVYWSKHISRFHSKIPFDGLWIDMNEPSNFLDGTLKGCPNNSLENPPYLPRVDGNKLRYKTICMSALHYAGSHYNVHNLYGISEAIVTNRALKEVTGKRPFIISRSTFPGLGRFSGHWSGDVASSWFDMKKTISQMLSFSLYGIPMMGADICGFNGNTTSLLCQRWSQLGAFYPFSRNHNTDDAIDQDPVALGPEVVNSTKNALTVRYTLLPYLYTLFWKANKFGDTVARPLMFEFWDDNNTHSLDESFLWGCCLLIVPVLEEYKTTVKTYLPKSRWYDWYTGLGKDSNGTEVTLSAPTDQIPILIRGGIVLPTQLPNVTTTLR
;
A
#
# COMPACT_ATOMS: atom_id res chain seq x y z
N MET A 1 -8.75 -45.64 -9.57
CA MET A 1 -9.26 -46.04 -10.92
C MET A 1 -9.32 -44.80 -11.78
N VAL A 2 -8.24 -44.49 -12.52
CA VAL A 2 -8.15 -43.30 -13.39
C VAL A 2 -7.95 -43.82 -14.81
N LEU A 3 -8.88 -43.50 -15.66
CA LEU A 3 -8.88 -43.87 -17.08
C LEU A 3 -7.98 -42.95 -17.88
N CYS A 4 -6.91 -43.44 -18.48
CA CYS A 4 -6.18 -42.78 -19.55
C CYS A 4 -6.94 -42.93 -20.88
N ARG A 5 -7.31 -41.80 -21.50
CA ARG A 5 -7.73 -41.72 -22.90
C ARG A 5 -6.51 -41.66 -23.81
N THR A 6 -6.38 -42.61 -24.70
CA THR A 6 -5.44 -42.61 -25.82
C THR A 6 -6.10 -41.98 -27.03
N SER A 7 -5.45 -40.97 -27.65
CA SER A 7 -5.79 -40.49 -28.99
C SER A 7 -5.09 -41.33 -30.06
N ARG A 8 -5.85 -41.78 -31.06
CA ARG A 8 -5.37 -42.50 -32.28
C ARG A 8 -4.85 -41.48 -33.29
N SER A 9 -3.65 -41.78 -33.86
CA SER A 9 -3.35 -41.37 -35.24
C SER A 9 -2.45 -42.44 -35.89
N GLY A 10 -2.88 -42.89 -37.04
CA GLY A 10 -2.30 -43.49 -38.22
C GLY A 10 -1.03 -44.34 -38.11
N TYR A 11 -1.20 -45.64 -38.45
CA TYR A 11 -0.09 -46.52 -38.74
C TYR A 11 -0.03 -46.85 -40.22
N GLU A 12 1.15 -46.73 -40.85
CA GLU A 12 1.61 -47.50 -41.97
C GLU A 12 2.71 -48.47 -41.53
N PRO A 13 2.79 -49.70 -42.14
CA PRO A 13 3.64 -50.77 -41.59
C PRO A 13 5.00 -50.80 -42.24
N LEU A 14 6.05 -50.90 -41.45
CA LEU A 14 7.39 -51.33 -41.92
C LEU A 14 8.03 -52.29 -40.90
N GLY A 15 8.37 -53.46 -41.40
CA GLY A 15 9.48 -54.34 -41.13
C GLY A 15 9.70 -54.88 -39.71
N ASN A 16 9.67 -56.25 -39.65
CA ASN A 16 10.13 -57.10 -38.58
C ASN A 16 11.58 -56.72 -38.12
N ASP A 17 11.72 -56.51 -36.82
CA ASP A 17 12.85 -56.79 -35.95
C ASP A 17 12.81 -55.91 -34.71
N ASN A 18 11.99 -56.30 -33.70
CA ASN A 18 12.03 -55.60 -32.39
C ASN A 18 11.10 -56.21 -31.31
N GLU A 19 10.71 -57.47 -31.37
CA GLU A 19 9.90 -58.04 -30.29
C GLU A 19 10.69 -58.23 -28.99
N GLU A 20 11.99 -58.52 -29.00
CA GLU A 20 12.80 -58.68 -27.77
C GLU A 20 13.04 -57.33 -27.05
N TYR A 21 13.12 -56.23 -27.76
CA TYR A 21 13.38 -54.93 -27.15
C TYR A 21 12.15 -54.32 -26.48
N VAL A 22 10.95 -54.65 -26.94
CA VAL A 22 9.66 -54.17 -26.34
C VAL A 22 9.38 -54.97 -25.06
N VAL A 23 9.65 -56.24 -25.01
CA VAL A 23 9.45 -57.09 -23.82
C VAL A 23 10.44 -56.67 -22.71
N TYR A 24 11.69 -56.31 -23.03
CA TYR A 24 12.65 -55.83 -22.06
C TYR A 24 12.26 -54.47 -21.46
N LYS A 25 11.76 -53.52 -22.26
CA LYS A 25 11.25 -52.23 -21.78
C LYS A 25 9.96 -52.36 -20.95
N PHE A 26 9.11 -53.36 -21.27
CA PHE A 26 7.89 -53.62 -20.52
C PHE A 26 8.22 -54.25 -19.15
N LEU A 27 9.10 -55.25 -19.13
CA LEU A 27 9.58 -55.90 -17.92
C LEU A 27 10.37 -54.91 -17.01
N THR A 28 11.20 -54.01 -17.55
CA THR A 28 11.90 -53.02 -16.74
C THR A 28 10.94 -51.97 -16.14
N LYS A 29 9.91 -51.55 -16.85
CA LYS A 29 8.85 -50.67 -16.29
C LYS A 29 8.00 -51.32 -15.23
N VAL A 30 7.63 -52.60 -15.41
CA VAL A 30 6.87 -53.37 -14.40
C VAL A 30 7.73 -53.61 -13.16
N THR A 31 9.00 -53.94 -13.30
CA THR A 31 9.95 -54.13 -12.17
C THR A 31 10.17 -52.81 -11.40
N LEU A 32 10.29 -51.63 -12.06
CA LEU A 32 10.37 -50.33 -11.44
C LEU A 32 9.08 -49.92 -10.71
N CYS A 33 7.90 -50.27 -11.27
CA CYS A 33 6.64 -50.03 -10.58
C CYS A 33 6.47 -50.95 -9.38
N CYS A 34 6.89 -52.20 -9.45
CA CYS A 34 6.82 -53.15 -8.30
C CYS A 34 7.82 -52.73 -7.20
N LEU A 35 9.02 -52.23 -7.54
CA LEU A 35 9.97 -51.69 -6.59
C LEU A 35 9.46 -50.40 -5.90
N GLY A 36 8.79 -49.52 -6.66
CA GLY A 36 8.14 -48.34 -6.13
C GLY A 36 6.98 -48.68 -5.17
N PHE A 37 6.18 -49.71 -5.50
CA PHE A 37 5.10 -50.18 -4.63
C PHE A 37 5.62 -50.88 -3.37
N ALA A 38 6.71 -51.66 -3.46
CA ALA A 38 7.38 -52.26 -2.30
C ALA A 38 7.98 -51.19 -1.39
N LEU A 39 8.58 -50.13 -1.94
CA LEU A 39 9.11 -49.02 -1.15
C LEU A 39 7.99 -48.23 -0.43
N CYS A 40 6.86 -47.98 -1.10
CA CYS A 40 5.68 -47.38 -0.46
C CYS A 40 5.09 -48.25 0.65
N MET A 41 5.04 -49.58 0.45
CA MET A 41 4.57 -50.52 1.48
C MET A 41 5.53 -50.57 2.70
N ILE A 42 6.85 -50.48 2.47
CA ILE A 42 7.85 -50.44 3.54
C ILE A 42 7.73 -49.11 4.32
N VAL A 43 7.53 -48.02 3.64
CA VAL A 43 7.29 -46.69 4.28
C VAL A 43 5.99 -46.70 5.08
N MET A 44 4.92 -47.29 4.52
CA MET A 44 3.63 -47.41 5.23
C MET A 44 3.73 -48.33 6.45
N LEU A 45 4.49 -49.44 6.38
CA LEU A 45 4.74 -50.32 7.51
C LEU A 45 5.60 -49.62 8.57
N TYR A 46 6.61 -48.86 8.18
CA TYR A 46 7.44 -48.08 9.11
C TYR A 46 6.63 -46.94 9.81
N VAL A 47 5.76 -46.30 9.09
CA VAL A 47 4.83 -45.31 9.66
C VAL A 47 3.82 -45.97 10.58
N SER A 48 3.29 -47.17 10.20
CA SER A 48 2.39 -47.99 11.04
C SER A 48 3.08 -48.51 12.32
N GLU A 49 4.38 -48.84 12.26
CA GLU A 49 5.15 -49.28 13.42
C GLU A 49 5.49 -48.08 14.34
N CYS A 50 5.77 -46.89 13.78
CA CYS A 50 5.88 -45.63 14.55
C CYS A 50 4.56 -45.26 15.25
N TYR A 51 3.41 -45.57 14.65
CA TYR A 51 2.09 -45.37 15.28
C TYR A 51 1.73 -46.42 16.34
N ARG A 52 2.31 -47.65 16.30
CA ARG A 52 2.05 -48.71 17.29
C ARG A 52 2.85 -48.58 18.59
N THR A 53 3.83 -47.67 18.64
CA THR A 53 4.58 -47.39 19.88
C THR A 53 4.03 -46.23 20.69
N PHE A 54 2.89 -45.67 20.33
CA PHE A 54 2.12 -44.75 21.17
C PHE A 54 0.97 -45.52 21.82
N ASP A 55 1.13 -45.83 23.13
CA ASP A 55 0.11 -46.44 23.98
C ASP A 55 -1.15 -45.55 24.01
N GLU A 56 -2.27 -46.09 23.53
CA GLU A 56 -3.60 -45.52 23.68
C GLU A 56 -4.10 -45.76 25.10
N ASP A 57 -3.65 -45.04 26.09
CA ASP A 57 -4.35 -44.95 27.40
C ASP A 57 -3.75 -43.82 28.28
N ASP A 58 -3.76 -42.57 27.87
CA ASP A 58 -3.86 -41.40 28.76
C ASP A 58 -4.24 -40.09 28.04
N PRO A 59 -5.48 -39.61 28.19
CA PRO A 59 -5.90 -38.33 27.57
C PRO A 59 -5.36 -37.10 28.29
N ASN A 60 -4.44 -37.21 29.27
CA ASN A 60 -3.94 -36.09 30.06
C ASN A 60 -2.42 -35.96 30.13
N ALA A 61 -1.68 -36.43 29.15
CA ALA A 61 -0.21 -36.25 29.11
C ALA A 61 0.16 -34.81 28.72
N PHE A 62 -0.20 -33.85 29.55
CA PHE A 62 0.47 -32.55 29.59
C PHE A 62 1.78 -32.74 30.38
N TYR A 63 2.90 -32.38 29.77
CA TYR A 63 4.22 -32.32 30.42
C TYR A 63 4.19 -31.40 31.63
N THR A 64 3.92 -31.96 32.79
CA THR A 64 4.17 -31.32 34.05
C THR A 64 5.60 -31.67 34.52
N PHE A 65 6.51 -30.71 34.38
CA PHE A 65 7.79 -30.76 35.08
C PHE A 65 7.52 -30.69 36.58
N LYS A 66 7.61 -31.86 37.27
CA LYS A 66 7.62 -31.90 38.74
C LYS A 66 8.95 -31.37 39.28
N LEU A 67 8.98 -30.10 39.68
CA LEU A 67 10.00 -29.60 40.60
C LEU A 67 9.77 -30.26 41.98
N ALA A 68 10.76 -30.93 42.50
CA ALA A 68 10.74 -31.52 43.83
C ALA A 68 10.55 -30.42 44.90
N ALA A 69 9.45 -30.47 45.63
CA ALA A 69 9.17 -29.55 46.70
C ALA A 69 9.93 -29.94 47.99
N PRO A 70 10.58 -29.01 48.67
CA PRO A 70 11.06 -29.25 50.03
C PRO A 70 9.89 -29.26 51.02
N LYS A 71 9.82 -30.31 51.83
CA LYS A 71 8.87 -30.44 52.90
C LYS A 71 9.15 -29.38 53.99
N ASN A 72 8.40 -28.27 54.01
CA ASN A 72 8.17 -27.52 55.27
C ASN A 72 6.80 -26.84 55.22
N LYS A 73 5.88 -27.29 56.05
CA LYS A 73 4.54 -26.68 56.24
C LYS A 73 4.69 -25.36 57.01
N LYS A 74 4.57 -24.19 56.27
CA LYS A 74 4.11 -22.92 56.86
C LYS A 74 2.88 -22.49 56.09
N LYS A 75 1.86 -22.00 56.88
CA LYS A 75 0.58 -21.49 56.36
C LYS A 75 0.77 -20.46 55.22
N PRO A 76 -0.14 -20.38 54.21
CA PRO A 76 0.00 -19.39 53.17
C PRO A 76 -0.26 -18.00 53.74
N GLN A 77 0.78 -17.21 53.89
CA GLN A 77 0.70 -15.76 53.96
C GLN A 77 0.32 -15.29 52.55
N LYS A 78 -0.78 -14.54 52.41
CA LYS A 78 -1.09 -13.75 51.22
C LYS A 78 0.13 -12.84 50.96
N MET A 79 0.96 -13.19 49.99
CA MET A 79 1.88 -12.24 49.37
C MET A 79 1.02 -11.27 48.55
N VAL A 80 0.69 -10.15 49.13
CA VAL A 80 0.46 -8.95 48.38
C VAL A 80 1.85 -8.51 47.91
N GLU A 81 2.24 -8.86 46.68
CA GLU A 81 3.38 -8.20 46.06
C GLU A 81 3.02 -6.71 45.95
N THR A 82 3.61 -5.92 46.82
CA THR A 82 3.61 -4.46 46.67
C THR A 82 4.38 -4.16 45.38
N VAL A 83 3.66 -3.73 44.35
CA VAL A 83 4.25 -3.08 43.18
C VAL A 83 5.14 -1.95 43.76
N GLU A 84 6.44 -2.02 43.55
CA GLU A 84 7.33 -0.91 43.88
C GLU A 84 6.76 0.31 43.16
N GLU A 85 6.40 1.37 43.91
CA GLU A 85 5.89 2.62 43.34
C GLU A 85 6.92 3.13 42.33
N GLN A 86 6.58 3.06 41.04
CA GLN A 86 7.45 3.57 39.98
C GLN A 86 7.66 5.05 40.21
N LYS A 87 8.89 5.47 40.49
CA LYS A 87 9.23 6.87 40.79
C LYS A 87 8.98 7.72 39.54
N CYS A 88 7.93 8.52 39.59
CA CYS A 88 7.70 9.60 38.64
C CYS A 88 8.71 10.72 38.88
N THR A 89 9.70 10.84 38.01
CA THR A 89 10.60 12.01 37.98
C THR A 89 10.06 12.99 36.95
N PRO A 90 10.20 14.31 37.19
CA PRO A 90 9.88 15.32 36.19
C PRO A 90 10.56 15.01 34.86
N MET A 91 9.84 15.22 33.74
CA MET A 91 10.34 14.98 32.39
C MET A 91 10.10 16.23 31.53
N GLU A 92 11.02 16.52 30.63
CA GLU A 92 10.82 17.52 29.59
C GLU A 92 9.69 17.10 28.66
N ASP A 93 8.95 18.06 28.13
CA ASP A 93 7.78 17.80 27.29
C ASP A 93 8.09 16.87 26.11
N GLU A 94 9.25 17.02 25.48
CA GLU A 94 9.71 16.22 24.35
C GLU A 94 9.96 14.73 24.69
N GLU A 95 10.29 14.43 25.97
CA GLU A 95 10.59 13.07 26.44
C GLU A 95 9.33 12.28 26.86
N LYS A 96 8.16 12.94 26.95
CA LYS A 96 6.91 12.32 27.43
C LYS A 96 6.30 11.41 26.37
N PHE A 97 6.14 10.14 26.66
CA PHE A 97 5.39 9.18 25.84
C PHE A 97 3.99 8.97 26.44
N ASP A 98 2.96 9.22 25.64
CA ASP A 98 1.56 9.18 26.06
C ASP A 98 1.13 7.78 26.55
N CYS A 99 0.68 7.72 27.79
CA CYS A 99 0.22 6.52 28.48
C CYS A 99 -1.32 6.39 28.51
N LEU A 100 -2.03 7.47 28.24
CA LEU A 100 -3.50 7.50 28.26
C LEU A 100 -4.03 8.07 26.95
N PRO A 101 -3.88 7.30 25.82
CA PRO A 101 -4.18 7.80 24.48
C PRO A 101 -5.68 8.00 24.22
N GLN A 102 -6.54 7.52 25.11
CA GLN A 102 -8.00 7.64 24.99
C GLN A 102 -8.70 7.55 26.36
N GLY A 103 -9.96 7.95 26.37
CA GLY A 103 -10.78 8.02 27.59
C GLY A 103 -10.71 9.38 28.26
N GLN A 104 -11.20 9.46 29.49
CA GLN A 104 -11.13 10.69 30.27
C GLN A 104 -9.68 10.92 30.73
N ILE A 105 -9.11 12.05 30.29
CA ILE A 105 -7.75 12.44 30.65
C ILE A 105 -7.77 13.18 31.98
N ASP A 106 -7.57 12.44 33.08
CA ASP A 106 -7.46 12.95 34.43
C ASP A 106 -6.34 12.25 35.20
N GLU A 107 -5.91 12.88 36.31
CA GLU A 107 -4.79 12.39 37.10
C GLU A 107 -5.06 11.02 37.74
N ALA A 108 -6.31 10.77 38.19
CA ALA A 108 -6.67 9.52 38.87
C ALA A 108 -6.60 8.34 37.87
N SER A 109 -7.16 8.50 36.69
CA SER A 109 -7.10 7.52 35.58
C SER A 109 -5.66 7.25 35.13
N CYS A 110 -4.83 8.29 35.08
CA CYS A 110 -3.41 8.19 34.73
C CYS A 110 -2.63 7.37 35.78
N ARG A 111 -2.75 7.73 37.07
CA ARG A 111 -2.08 7.03 38.15
C ARG A 111 -2.54 5.59 38.32
N ALA A 112 -3.83 5.30 38.07
CA ALA A 112 -4.37 3.95 38.10
C ALA A 112 -3.72 3.02 37.04
N ARG A 113 -3.17 3.58 35.95
CA ARG A 113 -2.39 2.87 34.93
C ARG A 113 -0.91 2.69 35.28
N GLY A 114 -0.46 3.20 36.44
CA GLY A 114 0.96 3.21 36.81
C GLY A 114 1.78 4.25 36.07
N CYS A 115 1.14 5.30 35.55
CA CYS A 115 1.76 6.35 34.75
C CYS A 115 1.95 7.64 35.55
N CYS A 116 2.77 8.53 35.04
CA CYS A 116 3.10 9.80 35.65
C CYS A 116 2.20 10.90 35.14
N TRP A 117 1.81 11.81 36.04
CA TRP A 117 1.00 12.99 35.74
C TRP A 117 1.80 14.26 36.00
N GLN A 118 1.92 15.11 34.98
CA GLN A 118 2.58 16.41 35.07
C GLN A 118 1.96 17.32 34.02
N SER A 119 1.68 18.58 34.38
CA SER A 119 1.23 19.60 33.44
C SER A 119 2.25 19.76 32.29
N ALA A 120 1.75 20.03 31.11
CA ALA A 120 2.54 20.14 29.90
C ALA A 120 1.98 21.23 28.97
N SER A 121 2.72 21.58 27.96
CA SER A 121 2.32 22.50 26.89
C SER A 121 1.10 21.96 26.11
N PRO A 122 0.31 22.81 25.42
CA PRO A 122 -0.78 22.36 24.57
C PRO A 122 -0.33 21.32 23.53
N GLY A 123 -1.05 20.22 23.42
CA GLY A 123 -0.74 19.10 22.50
C GLY A 123 0.22 18.05 23.06
N VAL A 124 0.88 18.32 24.19
CA VAL A 124 1.78 17.37 24.86
C VAL A 124 1.00 16.55 25.89
N PRO A 125 1.26 15.23 26.02
CA PRO A 125 0.54 14.39 26.98
C PRO A 125 0.85 14.78 28.43
N TRP A 126 -0.18 15.00 29.24
CA TRP A 126 -0.07 15.21 30.68
C TRP A 126 0.11 13.89 31.43
N CYS A 127 -0.39 12.79 30.85
CA CYS A 127 -0.24 11.42 31.34
C CYS A 127 0.79 10.69 30.51
N PHE A 128 1.91 10.28 31.09
CA PHE A 128 3.02 9.68 30.33
C PHE A 128 3.68 8.54 31.09
N TYR A 129 4.37 7.67 30.33
CA TYR A 129 5.11 6.55 30.88
C TYR A 129 6.34 7.02 31.65
N PRO A 130 6.64 6.47 32.85
CA PRO A 130 7.90 6.71 33.56
C PRO A 130 9.09 6.19 32.74
N LYS A 131 10.29 6.77 32.92
CA LYS A 131 11.53 6.42 32.16
C LYS A 131 11.90 4.95 32.25
N SER A 132 11.55 4.25 33.31
CA SER A 132 11.84 2.85 33.55
C SER A 132 10.63 1.91 33.37
N TYR A 133 9.60 2.36 32.61
CA TYR A 133 8.44 1.51 32.35
C TYR A 133 8.88 0.33 31.48
N GLY A 134 9.29 -0.75 32.12
CA GLY A 134 9.52 -2.05 31.52
C GLY A 134 8.18 -2.63 31.03
N GLY A 135 7.94 -3.80 31.02
CA GLY A 135 6.72 -4.50 30.65
C GLY A 135 7.05 -5.95 30.40
N TYR A 136 8.25 -6.16 29.87
CA TYR A 136 8.81 -7.49 29.60
C TYR A 136 10.28 -7.56 29.99
N LYS A 137 10.76 -8.78 30.28
CA LYS A 137 12.17 -9.11 30.48
C LYS A 137 12.58 -10.25 29.58
N TYR A 138 13.78 -10.16 29.02
CA TYR A 138 14.33 -11.21 28.17
C TYR A 138 14.79 -12.43 28.94
N PHE A 139 14.67 -13.58 28.31
CA PHE A 139 15.27 -14.84 28.74
C PHE A 139 15.54 -15.76 27.53
N ASN A 140 16.32 -16.81 27.69
CA ASN A 140 16.63 -17.78 26.64
C ASN A 140 17.16 -17.14 25.35
N VAL A 141 18.12 -16.24 25.46
CA VAL A 141 18.73 -15.56 24.31
C VAL A 141 19.71 -16.51 23.62
N THR A 142 19.47 -16.74 22.33
CA THR A 142 20.33 -17.56 21.47
C THR A 142 20.79 -16.70 20.29
N GLN A 143 22.09 -16.62 20.09
CA GLN A 143 22.71 -15.95 18.96
C GLN A 143 23.29 -16.97 17.98
N SER A 144 23.08 -16.76 16.69
CA SER A 144 23.62 -17.59 15.61
C SER A 144 24.14 -16.69 14.48
N LYS A 145 24.72 -17.30 13.44
CA LYS A 145 25.11 -16.55 12.22
C LYS A 145 23.90 -15.94 11.51
N ASN A 146 22.70 -16.52 11.65
CA ASN A 146 21.46 -16.11 10.99
C ASN A 146 20.72 -14.99 11.75
N GLY A 147 21.15 -14.65 12.98
CA GLY A 147 20.48 -13.65 13.80
C GLY A 147 20.39 -14.02 15.27
N VAL A 148 19.42 -13.39 15.95
CA VAL A 148 19.17 -13.56 17.39
C VAL A 148 17.75 -14.07 17.58
N ARG A 149 17.58 -15.09 18.40
CA ARG A 149 16.29 -15.54 18.94
C ARG A 149 16.29 -15.36 20.46
N ALA A 150 15.22 -14.80 20.97
CA ALA A 150 15.02 -14.60 22.39
C ALA A 150 13.54 -14.78 22.75
N PHE A 151 13.28 -14.96 24.04
CA PHE A 151 11.93 -14.89 24.59
C PHE A 151 11.85 -13.75 25.60
N MET A 152 10.65 -13.20 25.75
CA MET A 152 10.35 -12.18 26.76
C MET A 152 9.18 -12.65 27.63
N THR A 153 9.24 -12.40 28.92
CA THR A 153 8.13 -12.63 29.83
C THR A 153 7.60 -11.34 30.40
N ARG A 154 6.26 -11.24 30.52
CA ARG A 154 5.58 -10.07 31.10
C ARG A 154 5.91 -9.95 32.56
N THR A 155 6.28 -8.76 33.04
CA THR A 155 6.69 -8.49 34.43
C THR A 155 5.53 -8.01 35.31
N PHE A 156 4.59 -7.25 34.73
CA PHE A 156 3.37 -6.79 35.39
C PHE A 156 2.27 -6.57 34.34
N PRO A 157 0.96 -6.63 34.69
CA PRO A 157 -0.15 -6.43 33.76
C PRO A 157 -0.14 -5.04 33.14
N SER A 158 -0.53 -4.93 31.86
CA SER A 158 -0.84 -3.62 31.27
C SER A 158 -2.28 -3.18 31.62
N SER A 159 -2.64 -1.97 31.23
CA SER A 159 -4.01 -1.46 31.38
C SER A 159 -4.98 -1.98 30.28
N TYR A 160 -4.48 -2.83 29.37
CA TYR A 160 -5.29 -3.42 28.31
C TYR A 160 -5.64 -4.89 28.62
N PRO A 161 -6.83 -5.38 28.19
CA PRO A 161 -7.24 -6.75 28.46
C PRO A 161 -6.39 -7.76 27.65
N ASN A 162 -6.25 -8.97 28.20
CA ASN A 162 -5.64 -10.13 27.55
C ASN A 162 -4.17 -9.90 27.13
N ASP A 163 -3.34 -9.41 28.06
CA ASP A 163 -1.89 -9.35 27.87
C ASP A 163 -1.31 -10.72 27.45
N VAL A 164 -0.48 -10.74 26.44
CA VAL A 164 0.31 -11.93 26.07
C VAL A 164 1.48 -12.04 27.03
N LYS A 165 1.48 -13.10 27.86
CA LYS A 165 2.45 -13.27 28.97
C LYS A 165 3.86 -13.59 28.48
N MET A 166 3.99 -14.29 27.37
CA MET A 166 5.26 -14.70 26.79
C MET A 166 5.32 -14.32 25.33
N LEU A 167 6.43 -13.71 24.92
CA LEU A 167 6.69 -13.32 23.53
C LEU A 167 7.95 -14.02 23.02
N ARG A 168 7.97 -14.32 21.74
CA ARG A 168 9.13 -14.76 20.99
C ARG A 168 9.63 -13.60 20.12
N VAL A 169 10.93 -13.34 20.18
CA VAL A 169 11.64 -12.34 19.39
C VAL A 169 12.59 -13.06 18.44
N ASP A 170 12.40 -12.90 17.14
CA ASP A 170 13.30 -13.37 16.09
C ASP A 170 13.84 -12.15 15.33
N ALA A 171 15.15 -11.89 15.44
CA ALA A 171 15.85 -10.92 14.61
C ALA A 171 16.68 -11.67 13.57
N GLN A 172 16.27 -11.65 12.30
CA GLN A 172 16.88 -12.38 11.20
C GLN A 172 17.75 -11.45 10.33
N TYR A 173 19.00 -11.85 10.08
CA TYR A 173 19.92 -11.13 9.20
C TYR A 173 19.68 -11.57 7.75
N GLN A 174 18.84 -10.82 7.01
CA GLN A 174 18.39 -11.21 5.68
C GLN A 174 19.38 -10.81 4.59
N SER A 175 20.00 -9.62 4.66
CA SER A 175 21.06 -9.18 3.76
C SER A 175 22.06 -8.31 4.51
N SER A 176 23.13 -7.85 3.83
CA SER A 176 24.08 -6.87 4.40
C SER A 176 23.38 -5.58 4.85
N GLU A 177 22.28 -5.20 4.19
CA GLU A 177 21.56 -3.95 4.41
C GLU A 177 20.16 -4.13 4.99
N ARG A 178 19.65 -5.39 5.17
CA ARG A 178 18.29 -5.64 5.65
C ARG A 178 18.26 -6.60 6.84
N ILE A 179 17.62 -6.16 7.93
CA ILE A 179 17.27 -6.99 9.09
C ILE A 179 15.76 -7.07 9.25
N HIS A 180 15.25 -8.26 9.57
CA HIS A 180 13.86 -8.55 9.90
C HIS A 180 13.73 -8.83 11.38
N VAL A 181 12.88 -8.09 12.10
CA VAL A 181 12.62 -8.26 13.54
C VAL A 181 11.16 -8.59 13.74
N ARG A 182 10.88 -9.81 14.17
CA ARG A 182 9.53 -10.30 14.41
C ARG A 182 9.33 -10.61 15.89
N ILE A 183 8.27 -10.02 16.50
CA ILE A 183 7.87 -10.27 17.88
C ILE A 183 6.44 -10.80 17.88
N SER A 184 6.23 -12.01 18.36
CA SER A 184 4.97 -12.74 18.23
C SER A 184 4.62 -13.52 19.50
N ASP A 185 3.35 -13.94 19.61
CA ASP A 185 2.89 -14.90 20.60
C ASP A 185 3.37 -16.32 20.20
N PRO A 186 4.19 -16.99 21.01
CA PRO A 186 4.66 -18.33 20.68
C PRO A 186 3.62 -19.43 20.91
N VAL A 187 2.49 -19.12 21.55
CA VAL A 187 1.45 -20.08 21.95
C VAL A 187 0.24 -19.99 21.03
N ASN A 188 -0.24 -18.77 20.77
CA ASN A 188 -1.43 -18.55 19.96
C ASN A 188 -1.06 -17.94 18.61
N GLN A 189 -1.60 -18.50 17.54
CA GLN A 189 -1.46 -17.92 16.21
C GLN A 189 -2.19 -16.58 16.16
N ARG A 190 -1.52 -15.54 15.67
CA ARG A 190 -2.08 -14.24 15.41
C ARG A 190 -2.13 -13.98 13.91
N PHE A 191 -2.96 -13.03 13.49
CA PHE A 191 -3.05 -12.68 12.09
C PHE A 191 -1.75 -12.02 11.59
N GLU A 192 -1.30 -12.46 10.43
CA GLU A 192 -0.18 -11.87 9.67
C GLU A 192 -0.67 -11.63 8.24
N PRO A 193 -0.42 -10.45 7.65
CA PRO A 193 -0.89 -10.16 6.31
C PRO A 193 -0.31 -11.15 5.29
N PRO A 194 -1.13 -11.73 4.38
CA PRO A 194 -0.63 -12.59 3.31
C PRO A 194 0.07 -11.81 2.18
N TYR A 195 -0.07 -10.48 2.19
CA TYR A 195 0.52 -9.56 1.22
C TYR A 195 1.26 -8.42 1.94
N PRO A 196 2.39 -7.92 1.39
CA PRO A 196 3.10 -8.48 0.25
C PRO A 196 3.68 -9.87 0.57
N GLU A 197 3.82 -10.74 -0.43
CA GLU A 197 4.56 -11.99 -0.28
C GLU A 197 6.04 -11.67 -0.04
N VAL A 198 6.46 -11.74 1.20
CA VAL A 198 7.84 -11.43 1.59
C VAL A 198 8.73 -12.68 1.51
N PRO A 199 9.95 -12.57 0.98
CA PRO A 199 10.84 -13.71 0.90
C PRO A 199 11.26 -14.18 2.30
N LEU A 200 11.32 -15.48 2.50
CA LEU A 200 12.00 -16.07 3.65
C LEU A 200 13.47 -15.62 3.66
N GLY A 201 14.06 -15.55 4.85
CA GLY A 201 15.48 -15.17 4.98
C GLY A 201 16.38 -16.12 4.18
N PRO A 202 17.56 -15.67 3.74
CA PRO A 202 18.48 -16.50 2.97
C PRO A 202 19.02 -17.67 3.79
N ASP A 203 19.27 -18.78 3.13
CA ASP A 203 19.92 -19.95 3.75
C ASP A 203 21.34 -19.63 4.22
N ASP A 204 22.04 -18.73 3.53
CA ASP A 204 23.35 -18.22 3.89
C ASP A 204 23.28 -16.71 4.22
N PRO A 205 23.29 -16.36 5.52
CA PRO A 205 23.20 -14.95 5.95
C PRO A 205 24.49 -14.19 5.62
N PRO A 206 24.43 -12.84 5.60
CA PRO A 206 25.58 -12.01 5.27
C PRO A 206 26.70 -12.20 6.30
N ARG A 207 27.95 -12.36 5.80
CA ARG A 207 29.13 -12.48 6.68
C ARG A 207 29.40 -11.20 7.47
N GLU A 208 29.13 -10.05 6.86
CA GLU A 208 29.34 -8.73 7.46
C GLU A 208 28.13 -7.82 7.26
N PRO A 209 27.12 -7.87 8.15
CA PRO A 209 25.99 -6.94 8.08
C PRO A 209 26.45 -5.50 8.38
N ALA A 210 25.84 -4.53 7.70
CA ALA A 210 26.08 -3.09 7.91
C ALA A 210 25.46 -2.56 9.21
N TYR A 211 24.79 -3.42 9.96
CA TYR A 211 24.03 -3.11 11.17
C TYR A 211 24.39 -4.08 12.32
N ARG A 212 23.95 -3.73 13.52
CA ARG A 212 23.94 -4.59 14.71
C ARG A 212 22.58 -4.52 15.39
N PHE A 213 22.06 -5.68 15.78
CA PHE A 213 20.88 -5.82 16.64
C PHE A 213 21.31 -5.99 18.08
N LEU A 214 20.80 -5.18 19.00
CA LEU A 214 21.20 -5.14 20.39
C LEU A 214 19.98 -5.27 21.29
N ILE A 215 20.10 -6.11 22.33
CA ILE A 215 19.16 -6.23 23.44
C ILE A 215 19.91 -6.14 24.77
N ASP A 216 19.22 -5.69 25.81
CA ASP A 216 19.67 -5.77 27.19
C ASP A 216 18.73 -6.71 27.94
N ILE A 217 19.28 -7.76 28.54
CA ILE A 217 18.45 -8.80 29.19
C ILE A 217 17.62 -8.28 30.38
N ASN A 218 18.01 -7.17 30.99
CA ASN A 218 17.32 -6.53 32.11
C ASN A 218 16.34 -5.44 31.70
N ARG A 219 16.28 -5.07 30.40
CA ARG A 219 15.48 -3.97 29.87
C ARG A 219 14.50 -4.45 28.81
N THR A 220 13.44 -3.70 28.59
CA THR A 220 12.43 -4.02 27.55
C THR A 220 12.80 -3.34 26.24
N GLY A 221 12.55 -4.03 25.11
CA GLY A 221 12.77 -3.50 23.76
C GLY A 221 14.13 -3.86 23.18
N PHE A 222 14.44 -3.33 22.01
CA PHE A 222 15.65 -3.60 21.26
C PHE A 222 16.19 -2.32 20.61
N LYS A 223 17.43 -2.41 20.14
CA LYS A 223 18.09 -1.30 19.44
C LYS A 223 18.76 -1.81 18.17
N ILE A 224 18.68 -1.01 17.13
CA ILE A 224 19.40 -1.23 15.87
C ILE A 224 20.31 -0.04 15.62
N ILE A 225 21.57 -0.34 15.36
CA ILE A 225 22.61 0.64 15.05
C ILE A 225 23.36 0.22 13.79
N ARG A 226 23.95 1.17 13.11
CA ARG A 226 24.94 0.89 12.07
C ARG A 226 26.20 0.25 12.63
N LYS A 227 27.00 -0.40 11.80
CA LYS A 227 28.29 -0.99 12.21
C LYS A 227 29.23 0.04 12.87
N ASN A 228 29.18 1.30 12.45
CA ASN A 228 29.96 2.40 13.03
C ASN A 228 29.39 2.99 14.33
N GLY A 229 28.19 2.57 14.76
CA GLY A 229 27.55 3.02 16.00
C GLY A 229 26.42 4.04 15.81
N ASP A 230 26.17 4.57 14.60
CA ASP A 230 25.07 5.49 14.33
C ASP A 230 23.72 4.83 14.66
N LEU A 231 22.84 5.57 15.34
CA LEU A 231 21.52 5.10 15.75
C LEU A 231 20.55 5.05 14.58
N LEU A 232 19.90 3.89 14.38
CA LEU A 232 18.79 3.72 13.43
C LEU A 232 17.45 3.66 14.18
N PHE A 233 17.36 2.85 15.25
CA PHE A 233 16.13 2.63 16.00
C PHE A 233 16.46 2.20 17.44
N ASP A 234 15.94 2.92 18.45
CA ASP A 234 16.14 2.58 19.86
C ASP A 234 14.80 2.54 20.60
N ALA A 235 14.30 1.33 20.81
CA ALA A 235 13.08 1.06 21.56
C ALA A 235 13.36 0.57 23.01
N ILE A 236 14.60 0.65 23.47
CA ILE A 236 14.94 0.18 24.84
C ILE A 236 14.36 1.14 25.88
N ASP A 237 13.41 0.63 26.67
CA ASP A 237 12.66 1.36 27.71
C ASP A 237 12.03 2.68 27.22
N LYS A 238 11.47 2.67 26.01
CA LYS A 238 10.78 3.82 25.44
C LYS A 238 9.26 3.62 25.49
N GLY A 239 8.55 4.54 26.12
CA GLY A 239 7.12 4.78 26.00
C GLY A 239 6.16 3.59 26.17
N GLY A 240 6.48 2.60 27.00
CA GLY A 240 5.63 1.45 27.27
C GLY A 240 5.55 0.44 26.11
N PHE A 241 6.21 -0.68 26.28
CA PHE A 241 6.09 -1.81 25.36
C PHE A 241 4.89 -2.66 25.77
N ILE A 242 3.84 -2.73 24.92
CA ILE A 242 2.60 -3.46 25.21
C ILE A 242 2.32 -4.44 24.08
N PHE A 243 1.94 -5.66 24.45
CA PHE A 243 1.50 -6.70 23.54
C PHE A 243 0.29 -7.41 24.17
N ALA A 244 -0.90 -6.91 23.85
CA ALA A 244 -2.17 -7.50 24.28
C ALA A 244 -2.95 -8.02 23.06
N ASP A 245 -4.10 -8.61 23.27
CA ASP A 245 -4.90 -9.21 22.19
C ASP A 245 -5.26 -8.19 21.12
N GLN A 246 -5.89 -7.08 21.52
CA GLN A 246 -6.33 -6.03 20.60
C GLN A 246 -5.60 -4.69 20.84
N PHE A 247 -4.38 -4.73 21.34
CA PHE A 247 -3.55 -3.53 21.47
C PHE A 247 -2.06 -3.87 21.49
N LEU A 248 -1.35 -3.36 20.50
CA LEU A 248 0.10 -3.43 20.40
C LEU A 248 0.67 -2.02 20.47
N GLN A 249 1.67 -1.77 21.30
CA GLN A 249 2.39 -0.50 21.32
C GLN A 249 3.90 -0.71 21.45
N ILE A 250 4.65 -0.01 20.61
CA ILE A 250 6.10 0.13 20.70
C ILE A 250 6.49 1.55 20.34
N SER A 251 7.42 2.13 21.10
CA SER A 251 7.98 3.45 20.82
C SER A 251 9.47 3.34 20.61
N ALA A 252 10.04 4.20 19.76
CA ALA A 252 11.46 4.23 19.50
C ALA A 252 11.95 5.64 19.17
N THR A 253 13.19 5.95 19.56
CA THR A 253 13.89 7.16 19.13
C THR A 253 14.73 6.88 17.90
N PHE A 254 14.93 7.91 17.07
CA PHE A 254 15.81 7.91 15.90
C PHE A 254 16.52 9.27 15.79
N ASN A 255 17.45 9.43 14.86
CA ASN A 255 18.17 10.69 14.67
C ASN A 255 18.05 11.17 13.24
N GLY A 256 17.26 12.23 12.99
CA GLY A 256 17.15 12.80 11.64
C GLY A 256 15.76 13.31 11.29
N LYS A 257 15.55 13.58 10.00
CA LYS A 257 14.30 14.05 9.41
C LYS A 257 13.53 12.86 8.85
N VAL A 258 12.20 12.85 9.01
CA VAL A 258 11.35 11.72 8.68
C VAL A 258 10.43 12.03 7.49
N TYR A 259 10.23 11.03 6.61
CA TYR A 259 9.40 11.07 5.40
C TYR A 259 8.62 9.77 5.27
N GLY A 260 7.46 9.80 4.62
CA GLY A 260 6.63 8.61 4.44
C GLY A 260 5.42 8.61 5.36
N ILE A 261 4.99 7.44 5.84
CA ILE A 261 3.77 7.22 6.64
C ILE A 261 2.54 7.79 5.92
N GLY A 262 1.80 6.98 5.20
CA GLY A 262 0.62 7.42 4.45
C GLY A 262 -0.44 6.31 4.33
N GLU A 263 -1.54 6.64 3.68
CA GLU A 263 -1.73 7.79 2.80
C GLU A 263 -2.28 9.00 3.57
N HIS A 264 -1.66 10.16 3.38
CA HIS A 264 -2.12 11.43 3.97
C HIS A 264 -1.82 12.60 3.03
N GLN A 265 -2.69 13.59 3.01
CA GLN A 265 -2.37 14.91 2.45
C GLN A 265 -1.55 15.69 3.51
N SER A 266 -0.23 15.76 3.33
CA SER A 266 0.70 16.40 4.26
C SER A 266 1.89 17.00 3.52
N ASN A 267 2.80 17.69 4.21
CA ASN A 267 4.09 18.06 3.64
C ASN A 267 4.94 16.81 3.44
N PHE A 268 5.85 16.82 2.48
CA PHE A 268 6.72 15.66 2.18
C PHE A 268 7.67 15.35 3.36
N GLN A 269 8.33 16.36 3.96
CA GLN A 269 9.01 16.20 5.24
C GLN A 269 7.97 16.27 6.36
N LEU A 270 7.80 15.17 7.11
CA LEU A 270 6.80 15.08 8.15
C LEU A 270 7.21 15.90 9.39
N SER A 271 6.21 16.52 10.02
CA SER A 271 6.37 17.19 11.30
C SER A 271 6.50 16.17 12.44
N THR A 272 7.49 16.33 13.31
CA THR A 272 7.61 15.56 14.55
C THR A 272 6.94 16.25 15.74
N ASN A 273 6.23 17.35 15.53
CA ASN A 273 5.58 18.10 16.60
C ASN A 273 4.23 17.48 16.99
N TRP A 274 4.29 16.34 17.71
CA TRP A 274 3.12 15.61 18.24
C TRP A 274 2.07 15.29 17.17
N THR A 275 2.54 14.90 15.96
CA THR A 275 1.67 14.57 14.82
C THR A 275 1.25 13.10 14.89
N THR A 276 -0.04 12.84 14.74
CA THR A 276 -0.60 11.49 14.65
C THR A 276 -1.05 11.21 13.23
N PHE A 277 -0.63 10.08 12.67
CA PHE A 277 -1.06 9.55 11.38
C PHE A 277 -1.87 8.27 11.61
N THR A 278 -3.13 8.28 11.23
CA THR A 278 -4.02 7.11 11.33
C THR A 278 -4.02 6.36 10.01
N LEU A 279 -3.80 5.05 10.06
CA LEU A 279 -3.76 4.17 8.90
C LEU A 279 -4.90 3.16 8.98
N PHE A 280 -5.95 3.42 8.21
CA PHE A 280 -7.11 2.54 8.04
C PHE A 280 -7.83 2.98 6.77
N ASN A 281 -7.67 2.24 5.66
CA ASN A 281 -8.13 2.65 4.34
C ASN A 281 -9.56 3.16 4.37
N HIS A 282 -9.78 4.39 3.90
CA HIS A 282 -11.06 5.06 4.05
C HIS A 282 -11.40 5.93 2.84
N ASP A 283 -12.68 5.88 2.43
CA ASP A 283 -13.25 6.76 1.42
C ASP A 283 -13.49 8.14 2.05
N SER A 284 -12.56 9.05 1.86
CA SER A 284 -12.59 10.41 2.39
C SER A 284 -12.01 11.40 1.38
N ILE A 285 -12.59 12.59 1.30
CA ILE A 285 -11.99 13.69 0.52
C ILE A 285 -10.61 14.01 1.10
N PRO A 286 -9.57 14.19 0.26
CA PRO A 286 -8.24 14.57 0.73
C PRO A 286 -8.27 15.91 1.49
N LEU A 287 -8.02 15.84 2.80
CA LEU A 287 -7.85 16.98 3.70
C LEU A 287 -6.53 16.83 4.45
N ASP A 288 -6.00 17.94 4.98
CA ASP A 288 -4.74 17.91 5.74
C ASP A 288 -4.80 16.89 6.89
N ASN A 289 -3.89 15.92 6.87
CA ASN A 289 -3.75 14.82 7.82
C ASN A 289 -4.98 13.89 7.99
N ALA A 290 -5.97 13.97 7.08
CA ALA A 290 -7.07 13.01 7.06
C ALA A 290 -6.56 11.58 6.82
N ASN A 291 -7.26 10.60 7.38
CA ASN A 291 -7.07 9.20 7.04
C ASN A 291 -7.67 8.94 5.65
N LEU A 292 -6.84 8.52 4.68
CA LEU A 292 -7.22 8.40 3.28
C LEU A 292 -7.28 6.94 2.80
N TYR A 293 -7.24 6.74 1.50
CA TYR A 293 -7.56 5.49 0.79
C TYR A 293 -6.54 4.37 0.97
N GLY A 294 -5.31 4.70 1.43
CA GLY A 294 -4.19 3.76 1.51
C GLY A 294 -3.55 3.69 2.89
N SER A 295 -2.90 2.55 3.18
CA SER A 295 -2.17 2.33 4.43
C SER A 295 -0.75 1.88 4.14
N HIS A 296 0.24 2.76 4.38
CA HIS A 296 1.67 2.52 4.16
C HIS A 296 2.47 2.80 5.43
N PRO A 297 2.60 1.83 6.35
CA PRO A 297 3.38 1.97 7.58
C PRO A 297 4.89 1.80 7.29
N PHE A 298 5.39 2.63 6.40
CA PHE A 298 6.79 2.74 6.00
C PHE A 298 7.26 4.18 6.16
N TYR A 299 8.44 4.37 6.72
CA TYR A 299 9.10 5.67 6.75
C TYR A 299 10.58 5.58 6.42
N LEU A 300 11.09 6.67 5.86
CA LEU A 300 12.50 6.92 5.58
C LEU A 300 13.00 8.00 6.53
N VAL A 301 14.20 7.82 7.10
CA VAL A 301 14.89 8.82 7.90
C VAL A 301 16.14 9.28 7.14
N LEU A 302 16.25 10.60 6.94
CA LEU A 302 17.51 11.24 6.59
C LEU A 302 18.24 11.56 7.89
N GLU A 303 19.26 10.77 8.20
CA GLU A 303 20.03 10.87 9.44
C GLU A 303 20.85 12.16 9.50
N ASN A 304 21.11 12.67 10.71
CA ASN A 304 21.98 13.84 10.91
C ASN A 304 23.42 13.61 10.40
N THR A 305 23.80 12.36 10.14
CA THR A 305 25.07 11.96 9.53
C THR A 305 25.10 12.07 8.00
N GLY A 306 23.99 12.46 7.37
CA GLY A 306 23.83 12.52 5.92
C GLY A 306 23.56 11.16 5.25
N LYS A 307 23.34 10.09 6.02
CA LYS A 307 22.91 8.79 5.51
C LYS A 307 21.39 8.65 5.62
N CYS A 308 20.84 7.61 4.99
CA CYS A 308 19.43 7.29 5.11
C CYS A 308 19.22 5.86 5.57
N HIS A 309 18.13 5.64 6.29
CA HIS A 309 17.59 4.30 6.56
C HIS A 309 16.07 4.30 6.42
N GLY A 310 15.50 3.10 6.27
CA GLY A 310 14.06 2.91 6.21
C GLY A 310 13.58 1.94 7.27
N VAL A 311 12.34 2.12 7.72
CA VAL A 311 11.66 1.21 8.63
C VAL A 311 10.28 0.89 8.08
N PHE A 312 9.97 -0.39 7.97
CA PHE A 312 8.68 -0.89 7.52
C PHE A 312 8.04 -1.76 8.60
N PHE A 313 6.83 -1.43 9.02
CA PHE A 313 6.02 -2.19 9.94
C PHE A 313 4.93 -2.96 9.17
N LEU A 314 5.13 -4.24 8.91
CA LEU A 314 4.17 -5.09 8.21
C LEU A 314 3.01 -5.49 9.11
N ASN A 315 1.94 -4.73 9.07
CA ASN A 315 0.70 -4.95 9.82
C ASN A 315 -0.48 -4.34 9.06
N SER A 316 -1.60 -5.04 8.96
CA SER A 316 -2.79 -4.61 8.21
C SER A 316 -3.96 -4.19 9.08
N ASN A 317 -3.84 -4.26 10.41
CA ASN A 317 -4.87 -3.76 11.30
C ASN A 317 -4.85 -2.22 11.36
N ALA A 318 -5.96 -1.63 11.74
CA ALA A 318 -6.02 -0.19 11.99
C ALA A 318 -4.96 0.22 13.02
N MET A 319 -4.30 1.36 12.77
CA MET A 319 -3.23 1.82 13.64
C MET A 319 -3.09 3.34 13.65
N ASP A 320 -2.52 3.85 14.74
CA ASP A 320 -1.98 5.20 14.83
C ASP A 320 -0.44 5.15 14.88
N ILE A 321 0.21 6.02 14.12
CA ILE A 321 1.64 6.27 14.19
C ILE A 321 1.86 7.70 14.65
N ILE A 322 2.48 7.87 15.81
CA ILE A 322 2.68 9.17 16.44
C ILE A 322 4.15 9.56 16.31
N LEU A 323 4.40 10.75 15.76
CA LEU A 323 5.72 11.37 15.74
C LEU A 323 5.80 12.43 16.83
N GLN A 324 6.93 12.48 17.55
CA GLN A 324 7.17 13.44 18.62
C GLN A 324 8.57 14.09 18.54
N PRO A 325 8.77 15.29 19.16
CA PRO A 325 9.94 16.14 18.90
C PRO A 325 11.31 15.55 19.27
N LEU A 326 11.39 14.49 20.06
CA LEU A 326 12.64 13.95 20.65
C LEU A 326 13.81 13.66 19.67
N PRO A 327 13.75 13.27 18.37
CA PRO A 327 12.63 12.73 17.63
C PRO A 327 12.34 11.25 17.93
N ALA A 328 11.07 10.92 17.99
CA ALA A 328 10.65 9.54 18.23
C ALA A 328 9.37 9.19 17.47
N VAL A 329 9.14 7.89 17.32
CA VAL A 329 7.92 7.30 16.72
C VAL A 329 7.29 6.33 17.71
N THR A 330 5.95 6.36 17.80
CA THR A 330 5.16 5.36 18.52
C THR A 330 4.18 4.72 17.56
N PHE A 331 4.22 3.39 17.47
CA PHE A 331 3.23 2.59 16.74
C PHE A 331 2.19 2.05 17.71
N ARG A 332 0.90 2.23 17.39
CA ARG A 332 -0.24 1.65 18.11
C ARG A 332 -1.13 0.92 17.14
N SER A 333 -1.15 -0.41 17.17
CA SER A 333 -2.03 -1.23 16.32
C SER A 333 -3.06 -1.97 17.17
N ILE A 334 -4.24 -2.18 16.61
CA ILE A 334 -5.32 -2.92 17.29
C ILE A 334 -5.25 -4.43 17.07
N GLY A 335 -4.22 -4.97 16.39
CA GLY A 335 -4.07 -6.41 16.16
C GLY A 335 -2.76 -6.79 15.49
N GLY A 336 -2.67 -8.03 15.05
CA GLY A 336 -1.49 -8.56 14.38
C GLY A 336 -0.32 -8.87 15.32
N ILE A 337 0.89 -8.73 14.82
CA ILE A 337 2.16 -8.89 15.53
C ILE A 337 3.06 -7.69 15.28
N PHE A 338 4.19 -7.57 16.00
CA PHE A 338 5.25 -6.66 15.58
C PHE A 338 6.12 -7.36 14.54
N ASP A 339 6.02 -6.91 13.29
CA ASP A 339 6.79 -7.42 12.15
C ASP A 339 7.49 -6.25 11.45
N PHE A 340 8.78 -6.03 11.80
CA PHE A 340 9.56 -4.90 11.34
C PHE A 340 10.67 -5.30 10.39
N TYR A 341 10.81 -4.55 9.31
CA TYR A 341 11.96 -4.61 8.41
C TYR A 341 12.72 -3.28 8.47
N PHE A 342 14.04 -3.36 8.59
CA PHE A 342 14.93 -2.20 8.61
C PHE A 342 15.88 -2.28 7.43
N PHE A 343 16.01 -1.16 6.73
CA PHE A 343 16.83 -1.00 5.52
C PHE A 343 17.89 0.06 5.81
N THR A 344 19.16 -0.26 5.61
CA THR A 344 20.25 0.64 6.04
C THR A 344 20.72 1.62 4.97
N GLY A 345 20.14 1.61 3.78
CA GLY A 345 20.50 2.53 2.69
C GLY A 345 21.91 2.27 2.14
N PRO A 346 22.80 3.26 2.00
CA PRO A 346 22.91 4.53 2.75
C PRO A 346 22.25 5.77 2.12
N THR A 347 21.86 5.75 0.86
CA THR A 347 21.21 6.88 0.20
C THR A 347 19.68 6.71 0.21
N PRO A 348 18.89 7.78 -0.01
CA PRO A 348 17.43 7.67 -0.12
C PRO A 348 17.02 6.64 -1.20
N GLY A 349 17.69 6.69 -2.36
CA GLY A 349 17.43 5.74 -3.45
C GLY A 349 17.74 4.28 -3.08
N ASP A 350 18.81 4.02 -2.30
CA ASP A 350 19.15 2.67 -1.84
C ASP A 350 18.08 2.13 -0.89
N VAL A 351 17.56 2.96 0.01
CA VAL A 351 16.46 2.58 0.92
C VAL A 351 15.24 2.12 0.12
N ILE A 352 14.83 2.88 -0.91
CA ILE A 352 13.68 2.52 -1.73
C ILE A 352 13.94 1.26 -2.57
N ARG A 353 15.15 1.08 -3.10
CA ARG A 353 15.54 -0.17 -3.76
C ARG A 353 15.45 -1.36 -2.82
N GLN A 354 15.96 -1.25 -1.59
CA GLN A 354 15.89 -2.31 -0.57
C GLN A 354 14.45 -2.60 -0.15
N TYR A 355 13.62 -1.56 0.03
CA TYR A 355 12.20 -1.69 0.36
C TYR A 355 11.42 -2.37 -0.76
N THR A 356 11.54 -1.89 -2.00
CA THR A 356 10.81 -2.48 -3.13
C THR A 356 11.34 -3.85 -3.56
N GLU A 357 12.55 -4.23 -3.15
CA GLU A 357 13.02 -5.61 -3.26
C GLU A 357 12.20 -6.55 -2.36
N LEU A 358 11.83 -6.09 -1.18
CA LEU A 358 11.01 -6.84 -0.23
C LEU A 358 9.55 -6.93 -0.68
N ILE A 359 8.90 -5.78 -0.95
CA ILE A 359 7.46 -5.72 -1.23
C ILE A 359 7.12 -6.02 -2.70
N GLY A 360 8.12 -6.14 -3.55
CA GLY A 360 7.99 -6.31 -5.00
C GLY A 360 8.20 -5.03 -5.79
N ARG A 361 8.94 -5.16 -6.91
CA ARG A 361 9.25 -4.05 -7.82
C ARG A 361 7.99 -3.53 -8.51
N PRO A 362 7.91 -2.22 -8.79
CA PRO A 362 6.80 -1.64 -9.54
C PRO A 362 6.62 -2.30 -10.92
N PHE A 363 5.38 -2.39 -11.38
CA PHE A 363 5.10 -2.89 -12.72
C PHE A 363 5.67 -1.96 -13.80
N LEU A 364 5.97 -2.51 -14.98
CA LEU A 364 6.34 -1.71 -16.15
C LEU A 364 5.06 -1.40 -16.94
N PRO A 365 4.58 -0.15 -16.93
CA PRO A 365 3.34 0.21 -17.62
C PRO A 365 3.46 0.03 -19.15
N PRO A 366 2.37 -0.25 -19.85
CA PRO A 366 2.35 -0.15 -21.31
C PRO A 366 2.73 1.27 -21.76
N TYR A 367 3.41 1.41 -22.89
CA TYR A 367 3.91 2.72 -23.33
C TYR A 367 2.79 3.76 -23.54
N TRP A 368 1.66 3.33 -24.09
CA TRP A 368 0.49 4.19 -24.32
C TRP A 368 -0.07 4.80 -23.03
N SER A 369 0.02 4.09 -21.90
CA SER A 369 -0.51 4.58 -20.62
C SER A 369 0.32 5.72 -20.01
N LEU A 370 1.46 6.05 -20.60
CA LEU A 370 2.25 7.22 -20.25
C LEU A 370 1.78 8.49 -20.96
N GLY A 371 0.86 8.38 -21.93
CA GLY A 371 0.20 9.50 -22.59
C GLY A 371 -0.77 10.25 -21.66
N PHE A 372 -1.62 11.10 -22.24
CA PHE A 372 -2.65 11.83 -21.51
C PHE A 372 -3.97 11.06 -21.53
N HIS A 373 -4.68 11.07 -20.39
CA HIS A 373 -5.95 10.40 -20.16
C HIS A 373 -7.05 11.43 -19.90
N LEU A 374 -8.25 11.16 -20.42
CA LEU A 374 -9.43 12.00 -20.18
C LEU A 374 -10.60 11.17 -19.66
N SER A 375 -11.20 11.65 -18.58
CA SER A 375 -12.32 11.03 -17.88
C SER A 375 -13.30 12.09 -17.37
N ARG A 376 -14.54 11.69 -17.09
CA ARG A 376 -15.55 12.47 -16.37
C ARG A 376 -16.59 11.51 -15.80
N LEU A 377 -17.06 11.75 -14.57
CA LEU A 377 -18.30 11.17 -14.07
C LEU A 377 -19.47 11.89 -14.76
N GLY A 378 -20.41 11.11 -15.33
CA GLY A 378 -21.64 11.68 -15.88
C GLY A 378 -21.51 12.29 -17.28
N TYR A 379 -20.79 11.66 -18.21
CA TYR A 379 -20.92 12.00 -19.62
C TYR A 379 -22.37 11.87 -20.11
N GLY A 380 -23.11 10.91 -19.55
CA GLY A 380 -24.55 10.75 -19.76
C GLY A 380 -24.96 10.01 -21.04
N SER A 381 -24.12 9.92 -22.07
CA SER A 381 -24.38 9.09 -23.26
C SER A 381 -23.13 8.87 -24.11
N THR A 382 -23.20 7.85 -25.02
CA THR A 382 -22.14 7.60 -26.02
C THR A 382 -21.93 8.80 -26.94
N GLU A 383 -22.99 9.52 -27.32
CA GLU A 383 -22.92 10.69 -28.21
C GLU A 383 -22.13 11.81 -27.54
N LYS A 384 -22.37 12.05 -26.24
CA LYS A 384 -21.66 13.11 -25.50
C LYS A 384 -20.18 12.81 -25.37
N ILE A 385 -19.81 11.57 -25.05
CA ILE A 385 -18.38 11.15 -25.02
C ILE A 385 -17.74 11.36 -26.39
N ARG A 386 -18.42 10.92 -27.45
CA ARG A 386 -17.95 11.09 -28.84
C ARG A 386 -17.77 12.57 -29.23
N GLU A 387 -18.66 13.48 -28.76
CA GLU A 387 -18.51 14.92 -28.93
C GLU A 387 -17.23 15.43 -28.24
N VAL A 388 -17.03 15.10 -26.97
CA VAL A 388 -15.85 15.50 -26.19
C VAL A 388 -14.56 14.95 -26.82
N TRP A 389 -14.55 13.67 -27.19
CA TRP A 389 -13.42 13.01 -27.84
C TRP A 389 -13.08 13.70 -29.20
N LYS A 390 -14.10 14.01 -30.03
CA LYS A 390 -13.91 14.71 -31.30
C LYS A 390 -13.38 16.14 -31.12
N ARG A 391 -13.90 16.92 -30.15
CA ARG A 391 -13.40 18.30 -29.91
C ARG A 391 -11.96 18.30 -29.43
N MET A 392 -11.54 17.38 -28.55
CA MET A 392 -10.16 17.22 -28.11
C MET A 392 -9.23 16.91 -29.29
N ARG A 393 -9.60 15.99 -30.15
CA ARG A 393 -8.82 15.63 -31.34
C ARG A 393 -8.74 16.78 -32.38
N SER A 394 -9.84 17.47 -32.58
CA SER A 394 -9.88 18.63 -33.50
C SER A 394 -8.98 19.80 -33.03
N ALA A 395 -8.77 19.91 -31.72
CA ALA A 395 -7.82 20.85 -31.12
C ALA A 395 -6.36 20.34 -31.18
N GLU A 396 -6.13 19.14 -31.71
CA GLU A 396 -4.81 18.48 -31.78
C GLU A 396 -4.09 18.42 -30.45
N ILE A 397 -4.81 18.25 -29.34
CA ILE A 397 -4.21 18.01 -28.01
C ILE A 397 -3.70 16.58 -27.98
N PRO A 398 -2.43 16.33 -27.60
CA PRO A 398 -1.92 14.98 -27.43
C PRO A 398 -2.75 14.19 -26.40
N PHE A 399 -3.30 13.02 -26.82
CA PHE A 399 -4.33 12.31 -26.05
C PHE A 399 -4.37 10.83 -26.44
N ASP A 400 -4.17 9.94 -25.48
CA ASP A 400 -4.07 8.50 -25.72
C ASP A 400 -5.28 7.70 -25.24
N THR A 401 -5.96 8.11 -24.15
CA THR A 401 -6.89 7.22 -23.48
C THR A 401 -8.18 7.92 -23.07
N GLN A 402 -9.30 7.42 -23.53
CA GLN A 402 -10.64 7.83 -23.10
C GLN A 402 -11.17 6.87 -22.03
N TRP A 403 -11.80 7.42 -20.99
CA TRP A 403 -12.36 6.67 -19.86
C TRP A 403 -13.87 6.87 -19.76
N ASN A 404 -14.52 5.90 -19.11
CA ASN A 404 -15.87 6.03 -18.56
C ASN A 404 -15.91 5.72 -17.08
N ASP A 405 -16.65 6.55 -16.36
CA ASP A 405 -17.08 6.34 -14.98
C ASP A 405 -18.40 5.53 -14.95
N ILE A 406 -18.99 5.31 -13.76
CA ILE A 406 -20.13 4.38 -13.50
C ILE A 406 -21.38 4.63 -14.35
N ASP A 407 -21.55 5.82 -14.92
CA ASP A 407 -22.76 6.22 -15.66
C ASP A 407 -23.01 5.47 -16.97
N TYR A 408 -22.01 4.65 -17.44
CA TYR A 408 -22.25 3.73 -18.56
C TYR A 408 -22.99 2.47 -18.14
N MET A 409 -23.05 2.15 -16.84
CA MET A 409 -23.63 0.93 -16.30
C MET A 409 -25.14 1.00 -16.13
N ALA A 410 -25.83 -0.09 -16.38
CA ALA A 410 -27.27 -0.22 -16.07
C ALA A 410 -27.49 -0.31 -14.55
N ASN A 411 -28.19 0.65 -13.97
CA ASN A 411 -28.45 0.76 -12.52
C ASN A 411 -27.17 0.82 -11.66
N ASN A 412 -26.05 1.29 -12.21
CA ASN A 412 -24.72 1.26 -11.59
C ASN A 412 -24.28 -0.16 -11.16
N ASN A 413 -24.65 -1.17 -11.93
CA ASN A 413 -24.26 -2.55 -11.74
C ASN A 413 -23.07 -2.90 -12.64
N ASP A 414 -21.97 -3.36 -12.09
CA ASP A 414 -20.78 -3.74 -12.83
C ASP A 414 -21.04 -4.83 -13.86
N PHE A 415 -20.23 -4.84 -14.93
CA PHE A 415 -20.34 -5.75 -16.09
C PHE A 415 -21.62 -5.59 -16.90
N THR A 416 -22.35 -4.46 -16.74
CA THR A 416 -23.54 -4.11 -17.52
C THR A 416 -23.32 -2.85 -18.36
N ILE A 417 -24.23 -2.58 -19.29
CA ILE A 417 -24.26 -1.38 -20.11
C ILE A 417 -25.68 -0.82 -20.05
N ASP A 418 -25.87 0.48 -19.90
CA ASP A 418 -27.15 1.17 -20.06
C ASP A 418 -27.49 1.24 -21.56
N GLU A 419 -28.25 0.27 -22.06
CA GLU A 419 -28.62 0.15 -23.46
C GLU A 419 -29.48 1.33 -23.99
N LYS A 420 -29.96 2.21 -23.12
CA LYS A 420 -30.69 3.42 -23.54
C LYS A 420 -29.75 4.58 -23.85
N LYS A 421 -28.70 4.73 -23.06
CA LYS A 421 -27.77 5.85 -23.13
C LYS A 421 -26.46 5.48 -23.83
N TYR A 422 -26.04 4.21 -23.70
CA TYR A 422 -24.73 3.69 -24.13
C TYR A 422 -24.82 2.50 -25.10
N SER A 423 -25.93 2.37 -25.87
CA SER A 423 -26.13 1.27 -26.82
C SER A 423 -25.03 1.13 -27.88
N ASP A 424 -24.39 2.24 -28.28
CA ASP A 424 -23.29 2.26 -29.28
C ASP A 424 -21.90 2.40 -28.61
N LEU A 425 -21.75 2.08 -27.33
CA LEU A 425 -20.48 2.20 -26.66
C LEU A 425 -19.36 1.34 -27.29
N SER A 426 -19.70 0.13 -27.71
CA SER A 426 -18.76 -0.76 -28.42
C SER A 426 -18.32 -0.18 -29.77
N GLY A 427 -19.24 0.46 -30.53
CA GLY A 427 -18.92 1.19 -31.75
C GLY A 427 -17.98 2.36 -31.50
N PHE A 428 -18.23 3.13 -30.47
CA PHE A 428 -17.35 4.22 -30.04
C PHE A 428 -15.95 3.74 -29.64
N VAL A 429 -15.85 2.68 -28.85
CA VAL A 429 -14.55 2.09 -28.47
C VAL A 429 -13.77 1.64 -29.70
N LYS A 430 -14.47 1.11 -30.71
CA LYS A 430 -13.83 0.78 -31.99
C LYS A 430 -13.31 2.06 -32.71
N GLU A 431 -14.06 3.18 -32.71
CA GLU A 431 -13.58 4.47 -33.27
C GLU A 431 -12.31 4.94 -32.55
N VAL A 432 -12.25 4.81 -31.22
CA VAL A 432 -11.09 5.14 -30.38
C VAL A 432 -9.89 4.28 -30.79
N HIS A 433 -10.05 2.96 -30.94
CA HIS A 433 -9.00 2.03 -31.37
C HIS A 433 -8.52 2.31 -32.81
N ASP A 434 -9.45 2.54 -33.72
CA ASP A 434 -9.13 2.86 -35.13
C ASP A 434 -8.30 4.18 -35.23
N ALA A 435 -8.41 5.04 -34.22
CA ALA A 435 -7.62 6.27 -34.12
C ALA A 435 -6.25 6.05 -33.43
N GLY A 436 -5.88 4.82 -33.09
CA GLY A 436 -4.65 4.48 -32.37
C GLY A 436 -4.65 4.85 -30.89
N MET A 437 -5.84 4.97 -30.31
CA MET A 437 -6.05 5.33 -28.90
C MET A 437 -6.58 4.14 -28.10
N HIS A 438 -6.78 4.32 -26.80
CA HIS A 438 -7.14 3.29 -25.83
C HIS A 438 -8.38 3.67 -25.04
N TYR A 439 -9.04 2.66 -24.46
CA TYR A 439 -10.26 2.84 -23.69
C TYR A 439 -10.19 2.10 -22.36
N ILE A 440 -10.63 2.77 -21.27
CA ILE A 440 -10.63 2.24 -19.90
C ILE A 440 -11.99 2.51 -19.26
N PRO A 441 -12.76 1.49 -18.83
CA PRO A 441 -13.93 1.64 -17.99
C PRO A 441 -13.55 1.51 -16.50
N ILE A 442 -14.38 2.09 -15.61
CA ILE A 442 -14.39 1.79 -14.19
C ILE A 442 -15.05 0.43 -13.94
N LEU A 443 -14.54 -0.29 -12.92
CA LEU A 443 -15.20 -1.43 -12.27
C LEU A 443 -15.06 -1.25 -10.76
N ASP A 444 -16.18 -1.24 -10.05
CA ASP A 444 -16.21 -1.23 -8.60
C ASP A 444 -16.26 -2.67 -8.05
N PRO A 445 -15.83 -2.93 -6.81
CA PRO A 445 -16.02 -4.25 -6.21
C PRO A 445 -17.46 -4.52 -5.80
N GLY A 446 -18.30 -3.49 -5.75
CA GLY A 446 -19.68 -3.56 -5.28
C GLY A 446 -20.67 -4.18 -6.24
N ILE A 447 -21.04 -5.45 -6.07
CA ILE A 447 -21.99 -6.18 -6.91
C ILE A 447 -23.43 -5.95 -6.45
N GLY A 448 -24.35 -5.64 -7.37
CA GLY A 448 -25.80 -5.50 -7.05
C GLY A 448 -26.37 -6.77 -6.44
N GLY A 449 -26.71 -6.73 -5.14
CA GLY A 449 -27.13 -7.92 -4.36
C GLY A 449 -28.63 -8.11 -4.25
N CYS A 450 -29.45 -7.22 -4.83
CA CYS A 450 -30.90 -7.23 -4.74
C CYS A 450 -31.60 -7.29 -6.13
N GLU A 451 -30.90 -7.75 -7.14
CA GLU A 451 -31.49 -7.96 -8.46
C GLU A 451 -32.30 -9.26 -8.47
N PRO A 452 -33.38 -9.36 -9.28
CA PRO A 452 -34.14 -10.60 -9.40
C PRO A 452 -33.28 -11.79 -9.86
N ASN A 453 -33.50 -12.96 -9.29
CA ASN A 453 -32.76 -14.19 -9.65
C ASN A 453 -32.75 -14.44 -11.16
N GLY A 454 -31.60 -14.78 -11.71
CA GLY A 454 -31.41 -15.05 -13.13
C GLY A 454 -31.31 -13.81 -14.03
N THR A 455 -31.42 -12.60 -13.49
CA THR A 455 -31.33 -11.37 -14.29
C THR A 455 -29.95 -10.71 -14.26
N TYR A 456 -29.13 -11.01 -13.23
CA TYR A 456 -27.82 -10.42 -13.06
C TYR A 456 -26.75 -11.49 -12.75
N PRO A 457 -26.13 -12.07 -13.80
CA PRO A 457 -25.19 -13.19 -13.65
C PRO A 457 -24.02 -12.95 -12.68
N PRO A 458 -23.47 -11.73 -12.50
CA PRO A 458 -22.43 -11.51 -11.48
C PRO A 458 -22.89 -11.86 -10.07
N TYR A 459 -24.13 -11.54 -9.69
CA TYR A 459 -24.67 -11.91 -8.40
C TYR A 459 -24.97 -13.42 -8.30
N ASP A 460 -25.68 -13.96 -9.29
CA ASP A 460 -26.08 -15.38 -9.29
C ASP A 460 -24.87 -16.34 -9.27
N ASP A 461 -23.84 -16.04 -10.09
CA ASP A 461 -22.58 -16.80 -10.14
C ASP A 461 -21.81 -16.68 -8.81
N GLY A 462 -21.81 -15.48 -8.21
CA GLY A 462 -21.13 -15.23 -6.94
C GLY A 462 -21.73 -15.99 -5.77
N ILE A 463 -23.06 -16.04 -5.70
CA ILE A 463 -23.80 -16.87 -4.72
C ILE A 463 -23.50 -18.36 -4.94
N ALA A 464 -23.56 -18.82 -6.20
CA ALA A 464 -23.33 -20.23 -6.52
C ALA A 464 -21.89 -20.69 -6.19
N LEU A 465 -20.91 -19.80 -6.30
CA LEU A 465 -19.49 -20.07 -5.98
C LEU A 465 -19.14 -19.83 -4.51
N ASP A 466 -20.05 -19.19 -3.74
CA ASP A 466 -19.84 -18.82 -2.35
C ASP A 466 -18.60 -17.91 -2.16
N ILE A 467 -18.58 -16.78 -2.91
CA ILE A 467 -17.40 -15.88 -2.95
C ILE A 467 -17.63 -14.51 -2.31
N PHE A 468 -18.83 -14.21 -1.85
CA PHE A 468 -19.09 -12.92 -1.22
C PHE A 468 -18.66 -12.90 0.25
N VAL A 469 -18.23 -11.73 0.73
CA VAL A 469 -18.01 -11.45 2.16
C VAL A 469 -19.26 -11.82 2.95
N LYS A 470 -19.09 -12.43 4.12
CA LYS A 470 -20.21 -12.90 4.94
C LYS A 470 -20.37 -12.04 6.19
N ALA A 471 -21.64 -11.71 6.52
CA ALA A 471 -21.98 -11.05 7.79
C ALA A 471 -21.76 -12.01 8.98
N ASP A 472 -22.03 -13.30 8.75
CA ASP A 472 -21.79 -14.42 9.67
C ASP A 472 -21.60 -15.71 8.82
N LYS A 473 -21.42 -16.87 9.48
CA LYS A 473 -21.17 -18.16 8.79
C LYS A 473 -22.21 -18.56 7.74
N ASP A 474 -23.46 -18.08 7.88
CA ASP A 474 -24.59 -18.53 7.06
C ASP A 474 -25.11 -17.42 6.11
N ASN A 475 -24.82 -16.15 6.37
CA ASN A 475 -25.41 -15.02 5.67
C ASN A 475 -24.36 -14.17 4.96
N VAL A 476 -24.63 -13.82 3.69
CA VAL A 476 -23.84 -12.86 2.94
C VAL A 476 -23.96 -11.47 3.56
N PHE A 477 -22.86 -10.72 3.58
CA PHE A 477 -22.88 -9.32 3.99
C PHE A 477 -23.58 -8.47 2.93
N VAL A 478 -24.58 -7.69 3.35
CA VAL A 478 -25.34 -6.80 2.47
C VAL A 478 -25.23 -5.37 2.96
N GLY A 479 -24.58 -4.55 2.15
CA GLY A 479 -24.41 -3.11 2.34
C GLY A 479 -25.07 -2.27 1.25
N LYS A 480 -24.54 -1.09 1.00
CA LYS A 480 -25.02 -0.14 0.00
C LYS A 480 -23.87 0.69 -0.56
N VAL A 481 -23.70 0.66 -1.88
CA VAL A 481 -22.84 1.59 -2.63
C VAL A 481 -23.68 2.21 -3.76
N TRP A 482 -23.19 2.33 -4.96
CA TRP A 482 -23.88 2.95 -6.08
C TRP A 482 -25.07 2.14 -6.62
N ASN A 483 -25.03 0.81 -6.51
CA ASN A 483 -26.09 -0.10 -7.00
C ASN A 483 -27.47 0.33 -6.52
N ARG A 484 -28.50 0.20 -7.38
CA ARG A 484 -29.83 0.78 -7.13
C ARG A 484 -30.43 0.43 -5.78
N ASN A 485 -30.40 -0.85 -5.37
CA ASN A 485 -31.09 -1.34 -4.16
C ASN A 485 -30.14 -1.67 -3.02
N CYS A 486 -29.26 -2.65 -3.20
CA CYS A 486 -28.29 -3.09 -2.21
C CYS A 486 -27.03 -3.64 -2.89
N THR A 487 -25.96 -3.78 -2.12
CA THR A 487 -24.64 -4.20 -2.60
C THR A 487 -24.12 -5.38 -1.79
N VAL A 488 -23.50 -6.36 -2.48
CA VAL A 488 -22.67 -7.40 -1.88
C VAL A 488 -21.23 -7.24 -2.36
N PHE A 489 -20.27 -7.69 -1.57
CA PHE A 489 -18.84 -7.46 -1.80
C PHE A 489 -18.13 -8.79 -2.06
N PRO A 490 -17.47 -8.99 -3.22
CA PRO A 490 -16.62 -10.16 -3.44
C PRO A 490 -15.50 -10.22 -2.42
N ASP A 491 -15.23 -11.40 -1.91
CA ASP A 491 -14.06 -11.65 -1.07
C ASP A 491 -12.86 -12.01 -1.97
N PHE A 492 -12.03 -11.02 -2.28
CA PHE A 492 -10.85 -11.22 -3.14
C PHE A 492 -9.73 -12.03 -2.48
N THR A 493 -9.83 -12.33 -1.18
CA THR A 493 -8.93 -13.27 -0.51
C THR A 493 -9.33 -14.72 -0.75
N ASN A 494 -10.56 -14.98 -1.25
CA ASN A 494 -11.03 -16.31 -1.60
C ASN A 494 -10.48 -16.75 -2.98
N PRO A 495 -9.75 -17.87 -3.08
CA PRO A 495 -9.19 -18.34 -4.36
C PRO A 495 -10.21 -18.51 -5.49
N LYS A 496 -11.48 -18.83 -5.18
CA LYS A 496 -12.55 -18.96 -6.15
C LYS A 496 -12.91 -17.63 -6.80
N THR A 497 -12.73 -16.51 -6.11
CA THR A 497 -13.02 -15.18 -6.62
C THR A 497 -12.15 -14.83 -7.82
N SER A 498 -10.92 -15.32 -7.90
CA SER A 498 -10.07 -15.14 -9.09
C SER A 498 -10.72 -15.72 -10.37
N VAL A 499 -11.31 -16.91 -10.27
CA VAL A 499 -11.99 -17.55 -11.41
C VAL A 499 -13.29 -16.83 -11.76
N TYR A 500 -14.05 -16.43 -10.75
CA TYR A 500 -15.27 -15.64 -10.89
C TYR A 500 -14.98 -14.30 -11.60
N TRP A 501 -14.01 -13.55 -11.11
CA TRP A 501 -13.65 -12.22 -11.62
C TRP A 501 -13.12 -12.28 -13.05
N SER A 502 -12.19 -13.23 -13.34
CA SER A 502 -11.70 -13.46 -14.71
C SER A 502 -12.83 -13.82 -15.68
N LYS A 503 -13.82 -14.64 -15.26
CA LYS A 503 -14.99 -14.98 -16.08
C LYS A 503 -15.79 -13.74 -16.46
N HIS A 504 -16.12 -12.86 -15.49
CA HIS A 504 -16.95 -11.68 -15.74
C HIS A 504 -16.19 -10.60 -16.50
N ILE A 505 -14.91 -10.38 -16.21
CA ILE A 505 -14.03 -9.49 -17.00
C ILE A 505 -13.94 -9.98 -18.46
N SER A 506 -13.73 -11.26 -18.71
CA SER A 506 -13.66 -11.83 -20.06
C SER A 506 -14.96 -11.65 -20.83
N ARG A 507 -16.11 -11.91 -20.18
CA ARG A 507 -17.44 -11.73 -20.80
C ARG A 507 -17.71 -10.25 -21.09
N PHE A 508 -17.29 -9.36 -20.22
CA PHE A 508 -17.46 -7.92 -20.41
C PHE A 508 -16.54 -7.39 -21.51
N HIS A 509 -15.27 -7.81 -21.52
CA HIS A 509 -14.32 -7.47 -22.59
C HIS A 509 -14.78 -7.93 -23.99
N SER A 510 -15.47 -9.07 -24.07
CA SER A 510 -16.05 -9.53 -25.36
C SER A 510 -17.15 -8.61 -25.90
N LYS A 511 -17.79 -7.79 -25.05
CA LYS A 511 -18.78 -6.78 -25.44
C LYS A 511 -18.13 -5.42 -25.71
N ILE A 512 -17.19 -5.03 -24.85
CA ILE A 512 -16.46 -3.76 -24.93
C ILE A 512 -14.97 -4.09 -24.80
N PRO A 513 -14.18 -4.00 -25.88
CA PRO A 513 -12.76 -4.38 -25.85
C PRO A 513 -11.90 -3.26 -25.21
N PHE A 514 -11.87 -3.19 -23.89
CA PHE A 514 -11.07 -2.24 -23.14
C PHE A 514 -9.60 -2.68 -23.03
N ASP A 515 -8.68 -1.70 -22.83
CA ASP A 515 -7.23 -1.89 -22.79
C ASP A 515 -6.66 -1.90 -21.35
N GLY A 516 -7.39 -1.31 -20.42
CA GLY A 516 -7.07 -1.19 -18.99
C GLY A 516 -8.33 -1.20 -18.16
N LEU A 517 -8.15 -1.17 -16.83
CA LEU A 517 -9.26 -1.11 -15.87
C LEU A 517 -8.96 -0.09 -14.77
N TRP A 518 -10.01 0.55 -14.29
CA TRP A 518 -10.01 1.41 -13.13
C TRP A 518 -10.84 0.75 -12.04
N ILE A 519 -10.24 0.47 -10.87
CA ILE A 519 -10.90 -0.10 -9.70
C ILE A 519 -10.99 0.94 -8.61
N ASP A 520 -12.21 1.32 -8.28
CA ASP A 520 -12.57 2.36 -7.32
C ASP A 520 -13.35 1.77 -6.15
N MET A 521 -13.66 2.56 -5.12
CA MET A 521 -14.49 2.17 -3.97
C MET A 521 -13.98 0.95 -3.18
N ASN A 522 -12.70 0.62 -3.29
CA ASN A 522 -12.08 -0.63 -2.83
C ASN A 522 -11.25 -0.54 -1.53
N GLU A 523 -11.63 0.37 -0.62
CA GLU A 523 -11.11 0.44 0.77
C GLU A 523 -11.52 -0.77 1.66
N PRO A 524 -12.74 -1.37 1.58
CA PRO A 524 -13.91 -1.13 0.73
C PRO A 524 -14.85 -0.06 1.28
N SER A 525 -15.32 0.82 0.38
CA SER A 525 -16.33 1.83 0.70
C SER A 525 -17.73 1.23 0.82
N ASN A 526 -18.51 1.77 1.73
CA ASN A 526 -19.93 1.44 1.94
C ASN A 526 -20.67 2.68 2.47
N PHE A 527 -21.77 3.07 1.87
CA PHE A 527 -22.51 4.27 2.28
C PHE A 527 -23.24 4.13 3.62
N LEU A 528 -23.13 2.95 4.24
CA LEU A 528 -23.67 2.62 5.55
C LEU A 528 -22.52 2.28 6.52
N ASP A 529 -22.81 2.36 7.80
CA ASP A 529 -21.92 1.87 8.84
C ASP A 529 -22.17 0.36 9.08
N GLY A 530 -21.72 -0.46 8.17
CA GLY A 530 -21.93 -1.91 8.17
C GLY A 530 -23.11 -2.36 7.31
N THR A 531 -23.89 -3.36 7.75
CA THR A 531 -25.04 -3.88 7.00
C THR A 531 -26.24 -2.92 7.04
N LEU A 532 -27.26 -3.18 6.22
CA LEU A 532 -28.56 -2.49 6.30
C LEU A 532 -29.18 -2.49 7.72
N LYS A 533 -28.77 -3.42 8.59
CA LYS A 533 -29.22 -3.57 9.98
C LYS A 533 -28.18 -3.10 11.01
N GLY A 534 -27.04 -2.57 10.57
CA GLY A 534 -25.86 -2.27 11.39
C GLY A 534 -24.97 -3.47 11.63
N CYS A 535 -24.06 -3.36 12.59
CA CYS A 535 -23.09 -4.41 12.96
C CYS A 535 -23.40 -4.99 14.34
N PRO A 536 -22.98 -6.24 14.63
CA PRO A 536 -23.15 -6.82 15.96
C PRO A 536 -22.31 -6.07 17.00
N ASN A 537 -22.74 -6.06 18.26
CA ASN A 537 -21.96 -5.45 19.34
C ASN A 537 -21.00 -6.47 19.93
N ASN A 538 -19.73 -6.41 19.53
CA ASN A 538 -18.65 -7.28 19.99
C ASN A 538 -17.30 -6.54 20.07
N SER A 539 -16.25 -7.22 20.52
CA SER A 539 -14.92 -6.62 20.70
C SER A 539 -14.20 -6.28 19.38
N LEU A 540 -14.57 -6.86 18.24
CA LEU A 540 -14.02 -6.49 16.94
C LEU A 540 -14.58 -5.14 16.47
N GLU A 541 -15.86 -4.89 16.72
CA GLU A 541 -16.51 -3.61 16.41
C GLU A 541 -16.12 -2.49 17.39
N ASN A 542 -15.80 -2.85 18.65
CA ASN A 542 -15.48 -1.91 19.72
C ASN A 542 -14.24 -2.39 20.48
N PRO A 543 -13.05 -2.28 19.88
CA PRO A 543 -11.80 -2.69 20.52
C PRO A 543 -11.46 -1.79 21.72
N PRO A 544 -10.60 -2.24 22.65
CA PRO A 544 -10.23 -1.47 23.84
C PRO A 544 -9.40 -0.22 23.54
N TYR A 545 -8.90 -0.09 22.32
CA TYR A 545 -8.29 1.11 21.75
C TYR A 545 -8.89 1.37 20.38
N LEU A 546 -9.34 2.58 20.15
CA LEU A 546 -9.82 3.02 18.85
C LEU A 546 -8.81 4.01 18.26
N PRO A 547 -8.12 3.70 17.13
CA PRO A 547 -7.34 4.68 16.40
C PRO A 547 -8.19 5.90 16.00
N ARG A 548 -7.56 7.02 15.66
CA ARG A 548 -8.26 8.27 15.30
C ARG A 548 -8.95 8.18 13.93
N VAL A 549 -9.76 7.14 13.74
CA VAL A 549 -10.53 6.91 12.51
C VAL A 549 -11.72 7.86 12.43
N ASP A 550 -12.14 8.18 11.21
CA ASP A 550 -13.31 9.01 10.95
C ASP A 550 -14.58 8.40 11.53
N GLY A 551 -15.54 9.26 11.90
CA GLY A 551 -16.79 8.84 12.54
C GLY A 551 -16.63 8.20 13.92
N ASN A 552 -15.42 8.17 14.50
CA ASN A 552 -15.09 7.56 15.81
C ASN A 552 -15.57 6.11 15.94
N LYS A 553 -15.48 5.32 14.87
CA LYS A 553 -15.81 3.88 14.84
C LYS A 553 -15.19 3.23 13.60
N LEU A 554 -14.66 2.02 13.75
CA LEU A 554 -14.01 1.31 12.65
C LEU A 554 -14.96 1.03 11.47
N ARG A 555 -16.23 0.75 11.74
CA ARG A 555 -17.25 0.46 10.71
C ARG A 555 -17.80 1.70 10.01
N TYR A 556 -17.27 2.89 10.26
CA TYR A 556 -17.77 4.12 9.63
C TYR A 556 -17.61 4.05 8.11
N LYS A 557 -18.73 4.09 7.41
CA LYS A 557 -18.81 3.98 5.94
C LYS A 557 -18.04 2.79 5.33
N THR A 558 -17.97 1.64 6.04
CA THR A 558 -17.35 0.41 5.53
C THR A 558 -18.06 -0.84 6.07
N ILE A 559 -17.53 -2.01 5.76
CA ILE A 559 -18.00 -3.34 6.17
C ILE A 559 -17.82 -3.53 7.68
N CYS A 560 -18.71 -4.28 8.34
CA CYS A 560 -18.55 -4.66 9.75
C CYS A 560 -17.21 -5.35 10.00
N MET A 561 -16.53 -4.99 11.09
CA MET A 561 -15.22 -5.58 11.45
C MET A 561 -15.32 -7.08 11.73
N SER A 562 -16.48 -7.55 12.19
CA SER A 562 -16.79 -8.95 12.44
C SER A 562 -17.18 -9.75 11.20
N ALA A 563 -17.33 -9.11 10.03
CA ALA A 563 -17.60 -9.80 8.77
C ALA A 563 -16.47 -10.78 8.43
N LEU A 564 -16.80 -11.87 7.75
CA LEU A 564 -15.90 -12.97 7.48
C LEU A 564 -15.43 -12.97 6.03
N HIS A 565 -14.12 -13.02 5.87
CA HIS A 565 -13.42 -13.29 4.62
C HIS A 565 -12.73 -14.66 4.71
N TYR A 566 -12.30 -15.17 3.58
CA TYR A 566 -11.53 -16.42 3.52
C TYR A 566 -10.22 -16.33 4.33
N ALA A 567 -9.54 -15.20 4.25
CA ALA A 567 -8.28 -14.98 4.97
C ALA A 567 -8.46 -14.60 6.46
N GLY A 568 -9.67 -14.30 6.93
CA GLY A 568 -9.94 -13.92 8.32
C GLY A 568 -11.10 -12.93 8.49
N SER A 569 -11.21 -12.31 9.67
CA SER A 569 -12.20 -11.27 9.91
C SER A 569 -11.86 -9.99 9.15
N HIS A 570 -12.88 -9.19 8.80
CA HIS A 570 -12.67 -7.87 8.19
C HIS A 570 -11.78 -6.96 9.05
N TYR A 571 -11.84 -7.08 10.35
CA TYR A 571 -10.95 -6.43 11.33
C TYR A 571 -9.46 -6.56 11.00
N ASN A 572 -9.07 -7.70 10.43
CA ASN A 572 -7.68 -8.00 10.07
C ASN A 572 -7.35 -7.70 8.61
N VAL A 573 -8.33 -7.85 7.71
CA VAL A 573 -8.10 -7.83 6.26
C VAL A 573 -8.60 -6.55 5.57
N HIS A 574 -9.21 -5.63 6.30
CA HIS A 574 -9.76 -4.39 5.74
C HIS A 574 -8.76 -3.67 4.83
N ASN A 575 -7.59 -3.32 5.33
CA ASN A 575 -6.56 -2.61 4.55
C ASN A 575 -5.96 -3.43 3.38
N LEU A 576 -6.29 -4.73 3.30
CA LEU A 576 -5.82 -5.63 2.23
C LEU A 576 -6.84 -5.77 1.08
N TYR A 577 -8.05 -5.23 1.22
CA TYR A 577 -9.12 -5.47 0.26
C TYR A 577 -8.73 -4.97 -1.15
N GLY A 578 -8.29 -3.72 -1.28
CA GLY A 578 -7.91 -3.14 -2.58
C GLY A 578 -6.70 -3.82 -3.24
N ILE A 579 -5.66 -4.18 -2.47
CA ILE A 579 -4.53 -4.92 -3.05
C ILE A 579 -4.95 -6.34 -3.51
N SER A 580 -5.85 -7.00 -2.77
CA SER A 580 -6.37 -8.32 -3.13
C SER A 580 -7.16 -8.24 -4.44
N GLU A 581 -8.00 -7.22 -4.62
CA GLU A 581 -8.71 -6.96 -5.87
C GLU A 581 -7.75 -6.65 -7.02
N ALA A 582 -6.75 -5.78 -6.79
CA ALA A 582 -5.76 -5.43 -7.81
C ALA A 582 -4.98 -6.65 -8.32
N ILE A 583 -4.62 -7.60 -7.47
CA ILE A 583 -3.94 -8.85 -7.84
C ILE A 583 -4.82 -9.69 -8.77
N VAL A 584 -6.08 -9.87 -8.41
CA VAL A 584 -7.04 -10.69 -9.17
C VAL A 584 -7.37 -10.02 -10.51
N THR A 585 -7.59 -8.71 -10.50
CA THR A 585 -7.88 -7.90 -11.70
C THR A 585 -6.69 -7.87 -12.66
N ASN A 586 -5.45 -7.73 -12.14
CA ASN A 586 -4.23 -7.76 -12.95
C ASN A 586 -4.08 -9.09 -13.70
N ARG A 587 -4.32 -10.21 -13.01
CA ARG A 587 -4.28 -11.55 -13.62
C ARG A 587 -5.34 -11.68 -14.71
N ALA A 588 -6.59 -11.31 -14.41
CA ALA A 588 -7.70 -11.40 -15.34
C ALA A 588 -7.48 -10.56 -16.60
N LEU A 589 -7.03 -9.31 -16.44
CA LEU A 589 -6.74 -8.41 -17.57
C LEU A 589 -5.59 -8.95 -18.44
N LYS A 590 -4.54 -9.51 -17.82
CA LYS A 590 -3.44 -10.16 -18.55
C LYS A 590 -3.92 -11.37 -19.37
N GLU A 591 -4.80 -12.19 -18.81
CA GLU A 591 -5.38 -13.35 -19.49
C GLU A 591 -6.23 -12.94 -20.70
N VAL A 592 -7.07 -11.92 -20.54
CA VAL A 592 -8.02 -11.47 -21.57
C VAL A 592 -7.30 -10.73 -22.71
N THR A 593 -6.34 -9.86 -22.41
CA THR A 593 -5.68 -9.04 -23.43
C THR A 593 -4.43 -9.69 -24.01
N GLY A 594 -3.81 -10.63 -23.30
CA GLY A 594 -2.50 -11.20 -23.66
C GLY A 594 -1.33 -10.19 -23.59
N LYS A 595 -1.57 -9.00 -23.00
CA LYS A 595 -0.63 -7.87 -22.93
C LYS A 595 -0.28 -7.56 -21.47
N ARG A 596 0.66 -6.63 -21.25
CA ARG A 596 0.94 -6.08 -19.91
C ARG A 596 -0.29 -5.32 -19.42
N PRO A 597 -0.85 -5.66 -18.25
CA PRO A 597 -2.01 -4.99 -17.71
C PRO A 597 -1.74 -3.53 -17.35
N PHE A 598 -2.75 -2.69 -17.47
CA PHE A 598 -2.76 -1.34 -16.91
C PHE A 598 -3.99 -1.20 -16.02
N ILE A 599 -3.76 -0.96 -14.74
CA ILE A 599 -4.81 -0.80 -13.73
C ILE A 599 -4.47 0.41 -12.87
N ILE A 600 -5.50 1.17 -12.50
CA ILE A 600 -5.44 2.22 -11.48
C ILE A 600 -6.38 1.85 -10.35
N SER A 601 -5.90 1.86 -9.12
CA SER A 601 -6.64 1.51 -7.91
C SER A 601 -6.69 2.69 -6.94
N ARG A 602 -7.84 2.94 -6.32
CA ARG A 602 -7.95 3.97 -5.28
C ARG A 602 -7.33 3.51 -3.97
N SER A 603 -7.74 2.36 -3.48
CA SER A 603 -7.17 1.84 -2.23
C SER A 603 -5.82 1.18 -2.45
N THR A 604 -4.89 1.42 -1.50
CA THR A 604 -3.50 0.97 -1.62
C THR A 604 -2.97 0.34 -0.33
N PHE A 605 -2.00 -0.57 -0.50
CA PHE A 605 -1.24 -1.20 0.58
C PHE A 605 0.17 -1.55 0.06
N PRO A 606 1.20 -1.73 0.94
CA PRO A 606 2.54 -2.12 0.50
C PRO A 606 2.55 -3.33 -0.46
N GLY A 607 3.19 -3.17 -1.61
CA GLY A 607 3.23 -4.18 -2.66
C GLY A 607 2.24 -3.98 -3.81
N LEU A 608 1.24 -3.07 -3.68
CA LEU A 608 0.30 -2.77 -4.76
C LEU A 608 1.01 -2.36 -6.06
N GLY A 609 2.11 -1.61 -5.97
CA GLY A 609 2.86 -1.14 -7.13
C GLY A 609 3.35 -2.21 -8.10
N ARG A 610 3.32 -3.49 -7.72
CA ARG A 610 3.56 -4.62 -8.65
C ARG A 610 2.44 -4.81 -9.67
N PHE A 611 1.21 -4.37 -9.35
CA PHE A 611 -0.01 -4.75 -10.05
C PHE A 611 -0.76 -3.55 -10.61
N SER A 612 -0.67 -2.39 -9.95
CA SER A 612 -1.49 -1.22 -10.23
C SER A 612 -0.74 0.09 -9.99
N GLY A 613 -1.20 1.18 -10.66
CA GLY A 613 -0.94 2.54 -10.25
C GLY A 613 -2.02 3.05 -9.29
N HIS A 614 -1.98 4.36 -9.01
CA HIS A 614 -2.87 5.03 -8.06
C HIS A 614 -3.11 6.49 -8.47
N TRP A 615 -4.17 7.12 -7.93
CA TRP A 615 -4.39 8.57 -7.99
C TRP A 615 -4.82 9.09 -6.61
N SER A 616 -4.74 10.40 -6.42
CA SER A 616 -5.00 11.03 -5.11
C SER A 616 -6.47 11.06 -4.67
N GLY A 617 -7.38 10.37 -5.38
CA GLY A 617 -8.82 10.43 -5.11
C GLY A 617 -9.45 11.78 -5.46
N ASP A 618 -10.49 12.16 -4.73
CA ASP A 618 -11.44 13.23 -5.04
C ASP A 618 -10.94 14.62 -4.60
N VAL A 619 -9.79 15.07 -5.12
CA VAL A 619 -9.20 16.38 -4.80
C VAL A 619 -10.10 17.54 -5.25
N ALA A 620 -10.12 18.64 -4.47
CA ALA A 620 -10.91 19.81 -4.85
C ALA A 620 -10.23 20.66 -5.93
N SER A 621 -11.04 21.39 -6.72
CA SER A 621 -10.59 22.37 -7.72
C SER A 621 -10.05 23.62 -7.03
N SER A 622 -8.88 23.53 -6.39
CA SER A 622 -8.26 24.64 -5.65
C SER A 622 -6.74 24.71 -5.86
N TRP A 623 -6.16 25.91 -5.71
CA TRP A 623 -4.71 26.11 -5.70
C TRP A 623 -4.01 25.36 -4.57
N PHE A 624 -4.67 25.26 -3.42
CA PHE A 624 -4.16 24.53 -2.26
C PHE A 624 -4.02 23.03 -2.57
N ASP A 625 -5.09 22.42 -3.11
CA ASP A 625 -5.06 20.98 -3.44
C ASP A 625 -4.07 20.69 -4.57
N MET A 626 -4.05 21.52 -5.63
CA MET A 626 -3.04 21.41 -6.70
C MET A 626 -1.62 21.36 -6.12
N LYS A 627 -1.28 22.22 -5.16
CA LYS A 627 0.03 22.23 -4.50
C LYS A 627 0.29 20.94 -3.72
N LYS A 628 -0.70 20.45 -2.97
CA LYS A 628 -0.58 19.24 -2.13
C LYS A 628 -0.42 17.95 -2.95
N THR A 629 -0.90 17.91 -4.18
CA THR A 629 -0.71 16.73 -5.05
C THR A 629 0.77 16.41 -5.32
N ILE A 630 1.66 17.40 -5.25
CA ILE A 630 3.11 17.17 -5.44
C ILE A 630 3.67 16.35 -4.30
N SER A 631 3.43 16.75 -3.04
CA SER A 631 3.91 16.00 -1.87
C SER A 631 3.29 14.60 -1.79
N GLN A 632 2.01 14.42 -2.18
CA GLN A 632 1.37 13.11 -2.28
C GLN A 632 2.08 12.23 -3.33
N MET A 633 2.29 12.73 -4.55
CA MET A 633 3.01 12.00 -5.61
C MET A 633 4.43 11.59 -5.17
N LEU A 634 5.14 12.46 -4.49
CA LEU A 634 6.47 12.18 -3.96
C LEU A 634 6.45 11.12 -2.86
N SER A 635 5.42 11.12 -2.00
CA SER A 635 5.21 10.10 -0.97
C SER A 635 4.92 8.73 -1.58
N PHE A 636 4.10 8.65 -2.64
CA PHE A 636 3.85 7.37 -3.34
C PHE A 636 5.09 6.82 -4.06
N SER A 637 6.03 7.68 -4.46
CA SER A 637 7.36 7.23 -4.91
C SER A 637 8.12 6.48 -3.80
N LEU A 638 7.98 6.90 -2.52
CA LEU A 638 8.56 6.18 -1.38
C LEU A 638 7.86 4.82 -1.15
N TYR A 639 6.54 4.75 -1.38
CA TYR A 639 5.76 3.52 -1.15
C TYR A 639 5.92 2.47 -2.25
N GLY A 640 6.71 2.76 -3.29
CA GLY A 640 6.92 1.85 -4.42
C GLY A 640 5.77 1.81 -5.42
N ILE A 641 5.00 2.90 -5.52
CA ILE A 641 3.89 3.12 -6.47
C ILE A 641 4.20 4.34 -7.34
N PRO A 642 5.17 4.25 -8.26
CA PRO A 642 5.59 5.39 -9.08
C PRO A 642 4.58 5.82 -10.14
N MET A 643 3.60 4.97 -10.52
CA MET A 643 2.51 5.33 -11.45
C MET A 643 1.41 6.03 -10.65
N MET A 644 1.66 7.30 -10.32
CA MET A 644 0.84 8.15 -9.46
C MET A 644 0.53 9.48 -10.14
N GLY A 645 -0.66 10.01 -9.91
CA GLY A 645 -1.10 11.33 -10.33
C GLY A 645 -2.27 11.84 -9.50
N ALA A 646 -2.81 12.99 -9.88
CA ALA A 646 -4.03 13.54 -9.31
C ALA A 646 -4.96 13.94 -10.46
N ASP A 647 -6.24 14.06 -10.19
CA ASP A 647 -7.22 14.53 -11.18
C ASP A 647 -6.92 15.98 -11.56
N ILE A 648 -6.42 16.15 -12.80
CA ILE A 648 -5.98 17.45 -13.31
C ILE A 648 -7.18 18.39 -13.38
N CYS A 649 -7.03 19.57 -12.83
CA CYS A 649 -8.01 20.64 -12.63
C CYS A 649 -8.94 20.43 -11.43
N GLY A 650 -8.79 19.33 -10.69
CA GLY A 650 -9.59 18.95 -9.52
C GLY A 650 -10.82 18.14 -9.88
N PHE A 651 -11.20 17.19 -9.01
CA PHE A 651 -12.41 16.39 -9.15
C PHE A 651 -13.65 17.13 -8.63
N ASN A 652 -13.59 17.62 -7.37
CA ASN A 652 -14.69 18.27 -6.70
C ASN A 652 -14.74 19.78 -6.97
N GLY A 653 -15.93 20.29 -7.33
CA GLY A 653 -16.19 21.70 -7.56
C GLY A 653 -15.75 22.19 -8.94
N ASN A 654 -16.09 23.45 -9.22
CA ASN A 654 -15.81 24.06 -10.52
C ASN A 654 -14.39 24.64 -10.57
N THR A 655 -13.61 24.19 -11.52
CA THR A 655 -12.30 24.80 -11.83
C THR A 655 -12.45 26.18 -12.48
N THR A 656 -11.36 26.93 -12.60
CA THR A 656 -11.25 28.15 -13.40
C THR A 656 -10.28 27.92 -14.57
N SER A 657 -10.42 28.71 -15.65
CA SER A 657 -9.47 28.61 -16.77
C SER A 657 -8.03 28.80 -16.32
N LEU A 658 -7.74 29.73 -15.41
CA LEU A 658 -6.39 29.99 -14.92
C LEU A 658 -5.84 28.82 -14.06
N LEU A 659 -6.65 28.29 -13.14
CA LEU A 659 -6.26 27.13 -12.32
C LEU A 659 -6.00 25.92 -13.23
N CYS A 660 -6.90 25.66 -14.19
CA CYS A 660 -6.76 24.50 -15.08
C CYS A 660 -5.58 24.64 -16.04
N GLN A 661 -5.23 25.88 -16.50
CA GLN A 661 -3.99 26.11 -17.24
C GLN A 661 -2.76 25.65 -16.44
N ARG A 662 -2.64 26.10 -15.20
CA ARG A 662 -1.49 25.76 -14.33
C ARG A 662 -1.50 24.30 -13.90
N TRP A 663 -2.70 23.75 -13.62
CA TRP A 663 -2.80 22.33 -13.25
C TRP A 663 -2.52 21.40 -14.43
N SER A 664 -2.92 21.76 -15.66
CA SER A 664 -2.56 21.01 -16.87
C SER A 664 -1.05 21.01 -17.11
N GLN A 665 -0.37 22.11 -16.83
CA GLN A 665 1.09 22.22 -16.91
C GLN A 665 1.78 21.30 -15.89
N LEU A 666 1.36 21.33 -14.63
CA LEU A 666 1.86 20.41 -13.59
C LEU A 666 1.50 18.96 -13.92
N GLY A 667 0.23 18.72 -14.28
CA GLY A 667 -0.31 17.39 -14.57
C GLY A 667 0.33 16.70 -15.77
N ALA A 668 0.86 17.48 -16.72
CA ALA A 668 1.68 16.94 -17.82
C ALA A 668 2.96 16.25 -17.31
N PHE A 669 3.37 16.47 -16.07
CA PHE A 669 4.54 15.84 -15.43
C PHE A 669 4.16 14.90 -14.27
N TYR A 670 2.88 14.64 -14.03
CA TYR A 670 2.50 13.48 -13.24
C TYR A 670 2.89 12.21 -14.00
N PRO A 671 3.48 11.19 -13.34
CA PRO A 671 3.68 9.89 -13.98
C PRO A 671 2.39 9.32 -14.58
N PHE A 672 1.27 9.34 -13.84
CA PHE A 672 -0.08 9.12 -14.33
C PHE A 672 -0.77 10.47 -14.59
N SER A 673 -1.09 10.78 -15.83
CA SER A 673 -1.60 12.11 -16.28
C SER A 673 -3.03 12.01 -16.76
N ARG A 674 -4.01 12.27 -15.87
CA ARG A 674 -5.45 12.18 -16.17
C ARG A 674 -6.18 13.45 -15.75
N ASN A 675 -7.00 14.01 -16.66
CA ASN A 675 -8.05 14.99 -16.32
C ASN A 675 -9.35 14.23 -16.03
N HIS A 676 -9.96 14.49 -14.89
CA HIS A 676 -11.19 13.85 -14.43
C HIS A 676 -11.94 14.76 -13.47
N ASN A 677 -13.28 14.81 -13.54
CA ASN A 677 -14.13 15.55 -12.61
C ASN A 677 -15.53 14.94 -12.42
N THR A 678 -16.26 15.47 -11.42
CA THR A 678 -17.60 15.03 -11.02
C THR A 678 -18.70 15.53 -11.96
N ASP A 679 -19.90 14.94 -11.90
CA ASP A 679 -21.05 15.22 -12.74
C ASP A 679 -21.77 16.52 -12.38
N ASP A 680 -21.64 17.02 -11.15
CA ASP A 680 -22.23 18.28 -10.67
C ASP A 680 -21.34 19.52 -10.96
N ALA A 681 -20.18 19.33 -11.59
CA ALA A 681 -19.28 20.40 -12.00
C ALA A 681 -19.36 20.68 -13.51
N ILE A 682 -18.82 21.84 -13.95
CA ILE A 682 -18.72 22.20 -15.37
C ILE A 682 -17.85 21.23 -16.16
N ASP A 683 -18.05 21.18 -17.49
CA ASP A 683 -17.09 20.49 -18.39
C ASP A 683 -15.70 21.12 -18.22
N GLN A 684 -14.68 20.29 -17.95
CA GLN A 684 -13.31 20.79 -17.71
C GLN A 684 -12.23 20.15 -18.61
N ASP A 685 -12.65 19.43 -19.66
CA ASP A 685 -11.69 19.11 -20.70
C ASP A 685 -11.11 20.42 -21.27
N PRO A 686 -9.84 20.46 -21.67
CA PRO A 686 -9.17 21.71 -22.05
C PRO A 686 -9.90 22.55 -23.07
N VAL A 687 -10.67 21.92 -23.98
CA VAL A 687 -11.41 22.64 -25.02
C VAL A 687 -12.63 23.37 -24.46
N ALA A 688 -13.29 22.80 -23.45
CA ALA A 688 -14.45 23.40 -22.81
C ALA A 688 -14.10 24.71 -22.08
N LEU A 689 -12.86 24.85 -21.60
CA LEU A 689 -12.38 25.97 -20.79
C LEU A 689 -11.77 27.13 -21.62
N GLY A 690 -11.70 26.99 -22.94
CA GLY A 690 -11.28 28.05 -23.83
C GLY A 690 -9.88 27.93 -24.42
N PRO A 691 -9.52 28.81 -25.38
CA PRO A 691 -8.31 28.68 -26.20
C PRO A 691 -7.01 28.81 -25.38
N GLU A 692 -7.01 29.57 -24.29
CA GLU A 692 -5.85 29.73 -23.40
C GLU A 692 -5.51 28.39 -22.71
N VAL A 693 -6.52 27.65 -22.24
CA VAL A 693 -6.35 26.32 -21.61
C VAL A 693 -5.90 25.33 -22.68
N VAL A 694 -6.48 25.36 -23.88
CA VAL A 694 -6.05 24.52 -25.02
C VAL A 694 -4.56 24.72 -25.30
N ASN A 695 -4.13 25.97 -25.44
CA ASN A 695 -2.74 26.29 -25.77
C ASN A 695 -1.77 25.85 -24.66
N SER A 696 -2.07 26.17 -23.41
CA SER A 696 -1.26 25.74 -22.26
C SER A 696 -1.13 24.23 -22.17
N THR A 697 -2.26 23.51 -22.30
CA THR A 697 -2.29 22.05 -22.23
C THR A 697 -1.52 21.43 -23.37
N LYS A 698 -1.74 21.92 -24.61
CA LYS A 698 -1.04 21.42 -25.81
C LYS A 698 0.48 21.60 -25.67
N ASN A 699 0.92 22.79 -25.23
CA ASN A 699 2.36 23.06 -25.03
C ASN A 699 2.98 22.11 -24.00
N ALA A 700 2.37 21.96 -22.82
CA ALA A 700 2.87 21.09 -21.77
C ALA A 700 2.88 19.60 -22.16
N LEU A 701 1.81 19.13 -22.80
CA LEU A 701 1.71 17.76 -23.29
C LEU A 701 2.68 17.49 -24.45
N THR A 702 2.95 18.47 -25.32
CA THR A 702 3.98 18.34 -26.36
C THR A 702 5.36 18.06 -25.76
N VAL A 703 5.71 18.74 -24.67
CA VAL A 703 6.94 18.46 -23.91
C VAL A 703 6.91 17.05 -23.33
N ARG A 704 5.78 16.65 -22.66
CA ARG A 704 5.60 15.29 -22.12
C ARG A 704 5.83 14.23 -23.21
N TYR A 705 5.16 14.38 -24.38
CA TYR A 705 5.25 13.39 -25.46
C TYR A 705 6.65 13.35 -26.10
N THR A 706 7.37 14.46 -26.12
CA THR A 706 8.80 14.48 -26.48
C THR A 706 9.64 13.66 -25.50
N LEU A 707 9.31 13.70 -24.21
CA LEU A 707 10.05 13.06 -23.11
C LEU A 707 9.57 11.65 -22.77
N LEU A 708 8.55 11.10 -23.43
CA LEU A 708 8.03 9.77 -23.12
C LEU A 708 9.09 8.65 -23.16
N PRO A 709 10.09 8.63 -24.06
CA PRO A 709 11.16 7.63 -24.01
C PRO A 709 11.98 7.73 -22.72
N TYR A 710 12.20 8.95 -22.21
CA TYR A 710 12.86 9.16 -20.92
C TYR A 710 11.99 8.67 -19.77
N LEU A 711 10.72 9.05 -19.71
CA LEU A 711 9.78 8.60 -18.70
C LEU A 711 9.67 7.07 -18.68
N TYR A 712 9.56 6.43 -19.85
CA TYR A 712 9.52 4.97 -19.96
C TYR A 712 10.80 4.31 -19.44
N THR A 713 11.96 4.94 -19.71
CA THR A 713 13.25 4.47 -19.17
C THR A 713 13.28 4.55 -17.64
N LEU A 714 12.69 5.59 -17.04
CA LEU A 714 12.56 5.70 -15.58
C LEU A 714 11.67 4.59 -15.01
N PHE A 715 10.53 4.28 -15.66
CA PHE A 715 9.69 3.16 -15.26
C PHE A 715 10.39 1.80 -15.43
N TRP A 716 11.20 1.63 -16.48
CA TRP A 716 12.02 0.44 -16.64
C TRP A 716 13.02 0.30 -15.49
N LYS A 717 13.67 1.40 -15.08
CA LYS A 717 14.58 1.38 -13.92
C LYS A 717 13.83 1.07 -12.61
N ALA A 718 12.63 1.62 -12.42
CA ALA A 718 11.79 1.30 -11.28
C ALA A 718 11.41 -0.18 -11.25
N ASN A 719 11.00 -0.75 -12.39
CA ASN A 719 10.69 -2.17 -12.51
C ASN A 719 11.90 -3.09 -12.31
N LYS A 720 13.06 -2.73 -12.87
CA LYS A 720 14.26 -3.56 -12.82
C LYS A 720 15.01 -3.45 -11.51
N PHE A 721 15.15 -2.24 -10.97
CA PHE A 721 16.04 -1.93 -9.84
C PHE A 721 15.31 -1.38 -8.60
N GLY A 722 14.06 -0.92 -8.76
CA GLY A 722 13.30 -0.26 -7.70
C GLY A 722 13.62 1.23 -7.54
N ASP A 723 14.10 1.88 -8.61
CA ASP A 723 14.32 3.32 -8.62
C ASP A 723 12.98 4.08 -8.58
N THR A 724 13.01 5.32 -8.10
CA THR A 724 11.86 6.23 -8.17
C THR A 724 11.76 6.89 -9.55
N VAL A 725 10.55 7.25 -9.99
CA VAL A 725 10.28 7.98 -11.24
C VAL A 725 10.26 9.49 -10.97
N ALA A 726 9.19 9.99 -10.35
CA ALA A 726 9.21 11.33 -9.76
C ALA A 726 9.93 11.26 -8.40
N ARG A 727 10.77 12.24 -8.11
CA ARG A 727 11.53 12.27 -6.85
C ARG A 727 11.74 13.68 -6.33
N PRO A 728 11.80 13.88 -5.02
CA PRO A 728 12.14 15.18 -4.43
C PRO A 728 13.62 15.50 -4.66
N LEU A 729 13.98 16.79 -4.59
CA LEU A 729 15.35 17.21 -4.77
C LEU A 729 16.31 16.54 -3.78
N MET A 730 15.87 16.27 -2.56
CA MET A 730 16.68 15.62 -1.52
C MET A 730 17.14 14.20 -1.90
N PHE A 731 16.55 13.54 -2.91
CA PHE A 731 17.02 12.23 -3.39
C PHE A 731 18.33 12.30 -4.16
N GLU A 732 18.57 13.45 -4.82
CA GLU A 732 19.80 13.69 -5.60
C GLU A 732 20.80 14.56 -4.85
N PHE A 733 20.33 15.34 -3.87
CA PHE A 733 21.12 16.34 -3.15
C PHE A 733 20.87 16.25 -1.63
N TRP A 734 20.94 15.02 -1.09
CA TRP A 734 20.66 14.73 0.33
C TRP A 734 21.68 15.33 1.30
N ASP A 735 22.85 15.76 0.80
CA ASP A 735 23.90 16.48 1.55
C ASP A 735 23.67 18.00 1.60
N ASP A 736 22.65 18.50 0.87
CA ASP A 736 22.26 19.90 0.86
C ASP A 736 20.99 20.13 1.71
N ASN A 737 21.15 20.69 2.90
CA ASN A 737 20.05 20.93 3.85
C ASN A 737 18.88 21.73 3.29
N ASN A 738 19.12 22.59 2.28
CA ASN A 738 18.09 23.42 1.66
C ASN A 738 17.12 22.59 0.81
N THR A 739 17.48 21.36 0.44
CA THR A 739 16.62 20.48 -0.40
C THR A 739 15.67 19.61 0.43
N HIS A 740 15.89 19.48 1.75
CA HIS A 740 15.26 18.47 2.57
C HIS A 740 13.73 18.65 2.71
N SER A 741 13.25 19.89 2.77
CA SER A 741 11.82 20.20 2.93
C SER A 741 11.15 20.71 1.65
N LEU A 742 11.86 20.70 0.50
CA LEU A 742 11.31 21.17 -0.76
C LEU A 742 10.34 20.15 -1.34
N ASP A 743 9.08 20.54 -1.48
CA ASP A 743 7.98 19.75 -2.03
C ASP A 743 7.09 20.51 -3.03
N GLU A 744 7.51 21.70 -3.46
CA GLU A 744 6.84 22.53 -4.47
C GLU A 744 7.41 22.34 -5.90
N SER A 745 8.56 21.68 -6.00
CA SER A 745 9.20 21.29 -7.26
C SER A 745 9.76 19.89 -7.12
N PHE A 746 9.94 19.19 -8.24
CA PHE A 746 10.38 17.79 -8.23
C PHE A 746 11.18 17.44 -9.47
N LEU A 747 11.86 16.30 -9.40
CA LEU A 747 12.66 15.76 -10.49
C LEU A 747 11.95 14.57 -11.16
N TRP A 748 11.99 14.49 -12.49
CA TRP A 748 11.90 13.20 -13.17
C TRP A 748 13.31 12.58 -13.25
N GLY A 749 13.46 11.44 -12.58
CA GLY A 749 14.78 10.80 -12.43
C GLY A 749 15.78 11.73 -11.73
N CYS A 750 17.03 11.71 -12.19
CA CYS A 750 18.13 12.46 -11.58
C CYS A 750 18.35 13.88 -12.15
N CYS A 751 17.59 14.28 -13.17
CA CYS A 751 18.09 15.39 -14.00
C CYS A 751 17.04 16.35 -14.56
N LEU A 752 15.78 16.02 -14.64
CA LEU A 752 14.76 16.92 -15.20
C LEU A 752 13.99 17.55 -14.05
N LEU A 753 14.29 18.81 -13.73
CA LEU A 753 13.62 19.57 -12.67
C LEU A 753 12.39 20.28 -13.23
N ILE A 754 11.23 20.03 -12.64
CA ILE A 754 9.93 20.61 -12.95
C ILE A 754 9.58 21.62 -11.84
N VAL A 755 9.29 22.86 -12.24
CA VAL A 755 9.01 23.98 -11.33
C VAL A 755 7.65 24.60 -11.64
N PRO A 756 6.54 24.05 -11.10
CA PRO A 756 5.19 24.53 -11.39
C PRO A 756 4.92 25.89 -10.73
N VAL A 757 3.99 26.66 -11.32
CA VAL A 757 3.40 27.85 -10.70
C VAL A 757 2.21 27.40 -9.85
N LEU A 758 2.27 27.65 -8.55
CA LEU A 758 1.32 27.18 -7.53
C LEU A 758 0.49 28.32 -6.90
N GLU A 759 0.60 29.51 -7.42
CA GLU A 759 -0.12 30.70 -6.96
C GLU A 759 -0.83 31.41 -8.12
N GLU A 760 -2.01 31.91 -7.84
CA GLU A 760 -2.84 32.62 -8.83
C GLU A 760 -2.16 33.89 -9.35
N TYR A 761 -2.36 34.20 -10.65
CA TYR A 761 -1.84 35.39 -11.36
C TYR A 761 -0.32 35.51 -11.40
N LYS A 762 0.46 34.53 -10.98
CA LYS A 762 1.91 34.58 -11.07
C LYS A 762 2.41 34.21 -12.47
N THR A 763 3.37 34.98 -12.96
CA THR A 763 4.11 34.75 -14.22
C THR A 763 5.61 34.57 -13.99
N THR A 764 6.00 34.42 -12.73
CA THR A 764 7.34 34.06 -12.28
C THR A 764 7.22 33.09 -11.11
N VAL A 765 8.21 32.23 -10.93
CA VAL A 765 8.27 31.29 -9.81
C VAL A 765 9.66 31.32 -9.19
N LYS A 766 9.72 31.30 -7.86
CA LYS A 766 10.97 31.14 -7.11
C LYS A 766 11.23 29.66 -6.88
N THR A 767 12.47 29.24 -7.04
CA THR A 767 12.89 27.87 -6.74
C THR A 767 14.34 27.84 -6.28
N TYR A 768 14.67 26.85 -5.46
CA TYR A 768 16.05 26.58 -5.09
C TYR A 768 16.71 25.71 -6.15
N LEU A 769 17.88 26.14 -6.65
CA LEU A 769 18.71 25.33 -7.55
C LEU A 769 19.93 24.81 -6.78
N PRO A 770 20.02 23.51 -6.52
CA PRO A 770 21.20 22.88 -5.93
C PRO A 770 22.46 23.11 -6.78
N LYS A 771 23.62 22.94 -6.14
CA LYS A 771 24.91 23.13 -6.80
C LYS A 771 25.04 22.18 -8.00
N SER A 772 24.95 22.72 -9.20
CA SER A 772 25.11 22.04 -10.50
C SER A 772 25.09 23.05 -11.63
N ARG A 773 25.38 22.60 -12.85
CA ARG A 773 25.02 23.33 -14.07
C ARG A 773 23.63 22.92 -14.50
N TRP A 774 22.75 23.92 -14.73
CA TRP A 774 21.38 23.71 -15.17
C TRP A 774 21.14 24.35 -16.52
N TYR A 775 20.36 23.70 -17.39
CA TYR A 775 20.01 24.17 -18.71
C TYR A 775 18.51 24.38 -18.79
N ASP A 776 18.09 25.55 -19.27
CA ASP A 776 16.67 25.79 -19.55
C ASP A 776 16.21 24.94 -20.74
N TRP A 777 15.11 24.25 -20.58
CA TRP A 777 14.55 23.32 -21.60
C TRP A 777 14.25 24.00 -22.91
N TYR A 778 13.69 25.21 -22.88
CA TYR A 778 13.17 25.91 -24.06
C TYR A 778 14.28 26.63 -24.84
N THR A 779 15.24 27.21 -24.16
CA THR A 779 16.30 28.04 -24.75
C THR A 779 17.62 27.32 -24.92
N GLY A 780 17.84 26.21 -24.20
CA GLY A 780 19.12 25.51 -24.12
C GLY A 780 20.22 26.29 -23.38
N LEU A 781 19.91 27.47 -22.81
CA LEU A 781 20.88 28.29 -22.12
C LEU A 781 21.27 27.67 -20.76
N GLY A 782 22.58 27.51 -20.54
CA GLY A 782 23.15 26.98 -19.33
C GLY A 782 23.46 28.05 -18.28
N LYS A 783 23.15 27.74 -17.00
CA LYS A 783 23.48 28.56 -15.84
C LYS A 783 24.11 27.69 -14.76
N ASP A 784 25.23 28.10 -14.21
CA ASP A 784 25.84 27.46 -13.04
C ASP A 784 25.13 27.96 -11.75
N SER A 785 24.80 27.01 -10.87
CA SER A 785 24.30 27.28 -9.53
C SER A 785 25.29 26.79 -8.48
N ASN A 786 25.50 27.57 -7.43
CA ASN A 786 26.27 27.21 -6.24
C ASN A 786 25.36 26.89 -5.04
N GLY A 787 24.10 26.51 -5.29
CA GLY A 787 23.09 26.29 -4.23
C GLY A 787 22.43 27.64 -3.86
N THR A 788 21.56 28.16 -4.73
CA THR A 788 20.92 29.47 -4.55
C THR A 788 19.46 29.46 -4.97
N GLU A 789 18.66 30.30 -4.35
CA GLU A 789 17.32 30.61 -4.83
C GLU A 789 17.40 31.45 -6.12
N VAL A 790 16.57 31.13 -7.09
CA VAL A 790 16.45 31.84 -8.36
C VAL A 790 14.98 32.14 -8.67
N THR A 791 14.75 33.21 -9.42
CA THR A 791 13.43 33.51 -10.00
C THR A 791 13.44 33.13 -11.48
N LEU A 792 12.51 32.28 -11.88
CA LEU A 792 12.32 31.81 -13.24
C LEU A 792 11.11 32.54 -13.88
N SER A 793 11.20 32.86 -15.15
CA SER A 793 10.04 33.31 -15.95
C SER A 793 9.09 32.14 -16.15
N ALA A 794 7.80 32.38 -15.96
CA ALA A 794 6.74 31.36 -16.09
C ALA A 794 5.49 31.98 -16.75
N PRO A 795 5.55 32.32 -18.05
CA PRO A 795 4.41 32.85 -18.77
C PRO A 795 3.22 31.85 -18.66
N THR A 796 1.99 32.34 -18.90
CA THR A 796 0.79 31.55 -18.62
C THR A 796 0.68 30.26 -19.41
N ASP A 797 1.36 30.15 -20.53
CA ASP A 797 1.37 29.01 -21.45
C ASP A 797 2.59 28.09 -21.30
N GLN A 798 3.49 28.36 -20.32
CA GLN A 798 4.70 27.58 -20.10
C GLN A 798 4.91 27.23 -18.62
N ILE A 799 5.43 26.03 -18.36
CA ILE A 799 5.96 25.61 -17.06
C ILE A 799 7.48 25.61 -17.12
N PRO A 800 8.21 26.23 -16.20
CA PRO A 800 9.66 26.17 -16.16
C PRO A 800 10.20 24.74 -15.96
N ILE A 801 11.13 24.34 -16.81
CA ILE A 801 11.77 23.03 -16.81
C ILE A 801 13.27 23.25 -16.97
N LEU A 802 14.04 22.62 -16.09
CA LEU A 802 15.50 22.70 -16.12
C LEU A 802 16.12 21.31 -16.24
N ILE A 803 17.16 21.21 -17.04
CA ILE A 803 17.94 19.97 -17.24
C ILE A 803 19.25 20.12 -16.48
N ARG A 804 19.55 19.13 -15.61
CA ARG A 804 20.87 19.03 -14.95
C ARG A 804 21.94 18.64 -15.97
N GLY A 805 23.08 19.33 -15.96
CA GLY A 805 24.19 19.06 -16.88
C GLY A 805 24.86 17.71 -16.67
N GLY A 806 25.53 17.21 -17.72
CA GLY A 806 26.25 15.95 -17.70
C GLY A 806 25.41 14.69 -17.99
N ILE A 807 24.16 14.85 -18.47
CA ILE A 807 23.19 13.77 -18.67
C ILE A 807 22.68 13.78 -20.12
N VAL A 808 22.33 12.59 -20.62
CA VAL A 808 21.67 12.41 -21.92
C VAL A 808 20.21 12.05 -21.69
N LEU A 809 19.29 12.83 -22.28
CA LEU A 809 17.85 12.58 -22.27
C LEU A 809 17.43 11.94 -23.60
N PRO A 810 16.88 10.71 -23.62
CA PRO A 810 16.26 10.19 -24.82
C PRO A 810 14.94 10.91 -25.09
N THR A 811 14.75 11.36 -26.32
CA THR A 811 13.55 12.07 -26.78
C THR A 811 12.99 11.46 -28.05
N GLN A 812 11.76 11.82 -28.41
CA GLN A 812 11.12 11.49 -29.68
C GLN A 812 10.45 12.73 -30.28
N LEU A 813 10.11 12.70 -31.55
CA LEU A 813 9.20 13.68 -32.12
C LEU A 813 7.80 13.44 -31.54
N PRO A 814 7.18 14.48 -30.94
CA PRO A 814 5.84 14.33 -30.37
C PRO A 814 4.80 14.15 -31.47
N ASN A 815 3.76 13.36 -31.21
CA ASN A 815 2.58 13.23 -32.04
C ASN A 815 1.33 13.33 -31.15
N VAL A 816 0.14 13.35 -31.77
CA VAL A 816 -1.14 13.46 -31.05
C VAL A 816 -1.52 12.17 -30.27
N THR A 817 -0.87 11.05 -30.57
CA THR A 817 -0.95 9.80 -29.80
C THR A 817 0.41 9.12 -29.73
N THR A 818 0.59 8.21 -28.77
CA THR A 818 1.81 7.38 -28.65
C THR A 818 1.90 6.31 -29.74
N THR A 819 0.80 5.95 -30.37
CA THR A 819 0.72 4.89 -31.41
C THR A 819 1.10 5.41 -32.80
N LEU A 820 0.77 6.64 -33.09
CA LEU A 820 1.19 7.32 -34.33
C LEU A 820 2.62 7.83 -34.14
N ARG A 821 3.60 7.16 -34.77
CA ARG A 821 5.03 7.55 -34.71
C ARG A 821 5.42 8.30 -35.96
#